data_0badb3684622abf0dc03394735c37189
#
_entry.id   0badb3684622abf0dc03394735c37189
#
_cell.length_a   1.000
_cell.length_b   1.000
_cell.length_c   1.000
_cell.angle_alpha   90.00
_cell.angle_beta   90.00
_cell.angle_gamma   90.00
#
_symmetry.space_group_name_H-M   'P 1'
#
loop_
_entity.id
_entity.type
_entity.pdbx_description
1 polymer ?
#
loop_
_entity_poly.entity_id
_entity_poly.type
_entity_poly.pdbx_seq_one_letter_code
_entity_poly.pdbx_strand_id
1 'polypeptide(L)'
;MDISLPLKDPVPIFSLVLFIILLAPIILRKFRIPSIIGLILAGMAIGDHGFKIIEKGSIDLFGKAGLLYIMFLAGLELDMTEFRKNRNRSLVFGAFTFFIPLILGYLICTYLLHFNFMASLLVSSMFSTHTLVAYPLASRLGITKNEAVTVAVGGTIITDTAVLVILAVITGAAAGNLNTHFWVRLSVSLVVFGAIILWIFPLIGRWFFKKIKDDKTSHFIFVLALVFLSAFLAELAGVEGIIGAFLAGLALNQLIPHTSPLMNRIEFTGNALFIPFFLISVGMLVDLRVLLKGPEALMIAGVLTVMALVSKWCAAFFTQLSFGYTPTQRNVIFGLSGSHAAATIAVILIGFNMGIINENVLNGTVVLILVTCLVSSFVTESAGRKLAIVEAERKPVEEEMPERLLVPISRQGHMESLLDFALMIKDPDANTPIYPLAVVQDGEEAKQKVALTGKIMEAAVMYAGATESRVQAVTRIDLNVSDGIARAAKELMITDVVLGWTDKTTTTERLFGSIFGTTLDNVLQSVWENIYVCDFHYPLNATRKLVLVMPKNAEYEIGFLHYIQKVFLLSKQIGARLLLCCCAKTQSAVEAYLQQFKLSIEITFKQFSNIEELLKLEKDITKNDLLMVVAARKGTLSHHPYMDGMPGRLSKHFSANNIVLIYPEQTEMDYIEAGVQPEDLTLAPIQEQLANLNKLGKAVKRILSGKK
;
A
#
# COMPACT_ATOMS: atom_id res chain seq x y z
N MET A 1 43.05 4.65 21.32
CA MET A 1 42.41 5.10 20.06
C MET A 1 42.52 6.61 20.03
N ASP A 2 43.35 7.15 19.17
CA ASP A 2 43.36 8.60 18.94
C ASP A 2 42.16 8.93 18.07
N ILE A 3 41.18 9.58 18.66
CA ILE A 3 39.98 10.02 17.98
C ILE A 3 40.36 11.28 17.21
N SER A 4 40.79 11.12 15.95
CA SER A 4 41.00 12.25 15.06
C SER A 4 39.71 12.63 14.35
N LEU A 5 39.37 13.91 14.30
CA LEU A 5 38.30 14.45 13.47
C LEU A 5 38.82 14.83 12.09
N PRO A 6 38.11 14.55 11.01
CA PRO A 6 36.81 13.83 10.94
C PRO A 6 36.98 12.34 11.24
N LEU A 7 35.89 11.72 11.78
CA LEU A 7 35.84 10.30 12.07
C LEU A 7 35.99 9.50 10.75
N LYS A 8 36.92 8.51 10.76
CA LYS A 8 37.17 7.66 9.58
C LYS A 8 36.67 6.23 9.77
N ASP A 9 36.61 5.76 11.01
CA ASP A 9 36.17 4.41 11.31
C ASP A 9 34.68 4.27 11.17
N PRO A 10 34.14 3.22 10.50
CA PRO A 10 32.73 3.01 10.29
C PRO A 10 31.93 2.88 11.60
N VAL A 11 32.50 2.26 12.64
CA VAL A 11 31.78 1.97 13.90
C VAL A 11 31.39 3.23 14.65
N PRO A 12 32.29 4.19 14.98
CA PRO A 12 31.92 5.44 15.64
C PRO A 12 31.03 6.32 14.75
N ILE A 13 31.21 6.31 13.42
CA ILE A 13 30.33 7.04 12.47
C ILE A 13 28.91 6.51 12.58
N PHE A 14 28.74 5.19 12.48
CA PHE A 14 27.42 4.56 12.54
C PHE A 14 26.76 4.76 13.90
N SER A 15 27.53 4.62 14.98
CA SER A 15 27.07 4.89 16.34
C SER A 15 26.56 6.33 16.50
N LEU A 16 27.34 7.32 16.04
CA LEU A 16 26.94 8.73 16.11
C LEU A 16 25.65 9.01 15.34
N VAL A 17 25.57 8.49 14.11
CA VAL A 17 24.37 8.65 13.28
C VAL A 17 23.14 8.03 13.94
N LEU A 18 23.24 6.83 14.52
CA LEU A 18 22.14 6.19 15.25
C LEU A 18 21.71 7.01 16.49
N PHE A 19 22.66 7.58 17.23
CA PHE A 19 22.32 8.50 18.33
C PHE A 19 21.61 9.75 17.85
N ILE A 20 22.01 10.31 16.71
CA ILE A 20 21.33 11.46 16.08
C ILE A 20 19.90 11.07 15.68
N ILE A 21 19.72 9.92 15.02
CA ILE A 21 18.40 9.41 14.63
C ILE A 21 17.49 9.28 15.86
N LEU A 22 18.04 8.83 16.98
CA LEU A 22 17.29 8.70 18.24
C LEU A 22 17.02 10.06 18.90
N LEU A 23 18.03 10.88 19.07
CA LEU A 23 17.98 12.07 19.95
C LEU A 23 17.40 13.30 19.24
N ALA A 24 17.70 13.53 17.95
CA ALA A 24 17.25 14.72 17.25
C ALA A 24 15.71 14.86 17.22
N PRO A 25 14.92 13.81 16.91
CA PRO A 25 13.47 13.88 17.00
C PRO A 25 12.95 14.14 18.42
N ILE A 26 13.58 13.55 19.44
CA ILE A 26 13.18 13.72 20.86
C ILE A 26 13.40 15.16 21.30
N ILE A 27 14.57 15.73 20.99
CA ILE A 27 14.93 17.10 21.39
C ILE A 27 14.01 18.11 20.67
N LEU A 28 13.83 17.94 19.38
CA LEU A 28 13.10 18.93 18.56
C LEU A 28 11.59 18.84 18.71
N ARG A 29 11.05 17.69 19.12
CA ARG A 29 9.64 17.56 19.52
C ARG A 29 9.26 18.55 20.62
N LYS A 30 10.19 18.86 21.56
CA LYS A 30 9.99 19.86 22.61
C LYS A 30 9.76 21.27 22.03
N PHE A 31 10.36 21.56 20.88
CA PHE A 31 10.22 22.84 20.17
C PHE A 31 9.11 22.81 19.10
N ARG A 32 8.31 21.74 19.01
CA ARG A 32 7.27 21.54 17.98
C ARG A 32 7.81 21.59 16.55
N ILE A 33 9.06 21.20 16.36
CA ILE A 33 9.70 21.12 15.04
C ILE A 33 9.51 19.70 14.51
N PRO A 34 9.12 19.53 13.22
CA PRO A 34 9.01 18.21 12.60
C PRO A 34 10.31 17.40 12.70
N SER A 35 10.22 16.12 13.00
CA SER A 35 11.39 15.24 13.19
C SER A 35 12.32 15.19 11.97
N ILE A 36 11.76 15.29 10.76
CA ILE A 36 12.50 15.33 9.50
C ILE A 36 13.44 16.52 9.45
N ILE A 37 12.99 17.69 9.85
CA ILE A 37 13.79 18.91 9.91
C ILE A 37 14.96 18.72 10.89
N GLY A 38 14.70 18.04 12.02
CA GLY A 38 15.73 17.76 13.00
C GLY A 38 16.89 16.93 12.46
N LEU A 39 16.60 15.95 11.65
CA LEU A 39 17.60 15.10 11.03
C LEU A 39 18.42 15.87 9.98
N ILE A 40 17.77 16.73 9.19
CA ILE A 40 18.47 17.59 8.21
C ILE A 40 19.40 18.58 8.94
N LEU A 41 18.91 19.27 9.99
CA LEU A 41 19.72 20.19 10.77
C LEU A 41 20.90 19.51 11.48
N ALA A 42 20.66 18.31 12.02
CA ALA A 42 21.74 17.50 12.61
C ALA A 42 22.79 17.10 11.57
N GLY A 43 22.35 16.67 10.37
CA GLY A 43 23.25 16.39 9.25
C GLY A 43 24.10 17.59 8.86
N MET A 44 23.50 18.78 8.79
CA MET A 44 24.20 20.05 8.53
C MET A 44 25.26 20.33 9.60
N ALA A 45 24.94 20.10 10.87
CA ALA A 45 25.88 20.34 11.98
C ALA A 45 27.09 19.41 11.95
N ILE A 46 26.90 18.10 11.67
CA ILE A 46 27.97 17.11 11.72
C ILE A 46 28.79 16.98 10.43
N GLY A 47 28.25 17.47 9.31
CA GLY A 47 28.82 17.35 7.97
C GLY A 47 30.06 18.24 7.71
N ASP A 48 30.55 18.16 6.49
CA ASP A 48 31.78 18.83 6.02
C ASP A 48 31.76 20.33 6.18
N HIS A 49 30.59 20.92 6.12
CA HIS A 49 30.37 22.38 6.20
C HIS A 49 30.00 22.88 7.61
N GLY A 50 29.72 21.94 8.54
CA GLY A 50 29.45 22.20 9.96
C GLY A 50 30.70 22.02 10.82
N PHE A 51 30.58 21.17 11.85
CA PHE A 51 31.67 20.86 12.79
C PHE A 51 32.71 19.86 12.22
N LYS A 52 32.52 19.38 10.99
CA LYS A 52 33.39 18.40 10.31
C LYS A 52 33.66 17.14 11.13
N ILE A 53 32.61 16.64 11.77
CA ILE A 53 32.67 15.41 12.58
C ILE A 53 32.72 14.18 11.69
N ILE A 54 31.94 14.17 10.59
CA ILE A 54 31.87 13.08 9.61
C ILE A 54 32.01 13.67 8.20
N GLU A 55 32.79 13.00 7.36
CA GLU A 55 32.86 13.30 5.93
C GLU A 55 31.60 12.70 5.22
N LYS A 56 31.02 13.45 4.29
CA LYS A 56 29.83 13.03 3.53
C LYS A 56 30.04 11.65 2.88
N GLY A 57 31.20 11.39 2.29
CA GLY A 57 31.52 10.11 1.63
C GLY A 57 31.31 8.89 2.52
N SER A 58 31.44 9.04 3.84
CA SER A 58 31.31 7.95 4.80
C SER A 58 29.88 7.41 4.95
N ILE A 59 28.84 8.23 4.67
CA ILE A 59 27.44 7.83 4.76
C ILE A 59 26.68 7.91 3.42
N ASP A 60 27.38 8.22 2.33
CA ASP A 60 26.77 8.42 1.01
C ASP A 60 26.02 7.18 0.49
N LEU A 61 26.55 5.99 0.75
CA LEU A 61 25.91 4.72 0.40
C LEU A 61 24.52 4.60 1.07
N PHE A 62 24.44 4.85 2.38
CA PHE A 62 23.18 4.78 3.13
C PHE A 62 22.25 5.92 2.76
N GLY A 63 22.79 7.11 2.47
CA GLY A 63 21.99 8.25 1.99
C GLY A 63 21.34 7.96 0.65
N LYS A 64 22.09 7.42 -0.32
CA LYS A 64 21.52 7.00 -1.63
C LYS A 64 20.53 5.86 -1.48
N ALA A 65 20.86 4.84 -0.69
CA ALA A 65 19.96 3.74 -0.42
C ALA A 65 18.64 4.23 0.23
N GLY A 66 18.73 5.19 1.15
CA GLY A 66 17.59 5.81 1.80
C GLY A 66 16.68 6.56 0.83
N LEU A 67 17.26 7.28 -0.11
CA LEU A 67 16.51 7.99 -1.16
C LEU A 67 15.73 7.00 -2.06
N LEU A 68 16.39 5.93 -2.51
CA LEU A 68 15.77 4.88 -3.30
C LEU A 68 14.65 4.19 -2.50
N TYR A 69 14.87 3.97 -1.21
CA TYR A 69 13.90 3.34 -0.33
C TYR A 69 12.63 4.18 -0.13
N ILE A 70 12.77 5.50 0.04
CA ILE A 70 11.61 6.42 0.13
C ILE A 70 10.76 6.31 -1.14
N MET A 71 11.40 6.33 -2.30
CA MET A 71 10.69 6.28 -3.57
C MET A 71 10.03 4.92 -3.81
N PHE A 72 10.68 3.85 -3.39
CA PHE A 72 10.08 2.51 -3.39
C PHE A 72 8.84 2.45 -2.50
N LEU A 73 8.92 2.95 -1.26
CA LEU A 73 7.77 3.01 -0.35
C LEU A 73 6.62 3.84 -0.94
N ALA A 74 6.93 5.00 -1.52
CA ALA A 74 5.92 5.82 -2.18
C ALA A 74 5.19 5.06 -3.30
N GLY A 75 5.91 4.26 -4.09
CA GLY A 75 5.32 3.39 -5.12
C GLY A 75 4.50 2.23 -4.53
N LEU A 76 4.95 1.68 -3.41
CA LEU A 76 4.32 0.54 -2.75
C LEU A 76 3.04 0.93 -1.98
N GLU A 77 3.03 2.10 -1.33
CA GLU A 77 1.89 2.62 -0.57
C GLU A 77 0.79 3.25 -1.45
N LEU A 78 1.07 3.45 -2.73
CA LEU A 78 0.14 4.06 -3.66
C LEU A 78 -1.12 3.20 -3.83
N ASP A 79 -2.31 3.78 -3.61
CA ASP A 79 -3.56 3.11 -3.95
C ASP A 79 -3.71 3.06 -5.47
N MET A 80 -3.47 1.88 -6.06
CA MET A 80 -3.51 1.68 -7.51
C MET A 80 -4.87 1.99 -8.12
N THR A 81 -5.95 1.82 -7.37
CA THR A 81 -7.31 2.12 -7.81
C THR A 81 -7.51 3.62 -7.90
N GLU A 82 -7.14 4.35 -6.86
CA GLU A 82 -7.21 5.81 -6.85
C GLU A 82 -6.21 6.42 -7.85
N PHE A 83 -5.01 5.83 -8.02
CA PHE A 83 -4.04 6.29 -9.00
C PHE A 83 -4.57 6.15 -10.42
N ARG A 84 -5.14 4.99 -10.79
CA ARG A 84 -5.75 4.79 -12.12
C ARG A 84 -6.91 5.75 -12.38
N LYS A 85 -7.74 6.00 -11.37
CA LYS A 85 -8.86 6.94 -11.44
C LYS A 85 -8.38 8.38 -11.61
N ASN A 86 -7.31 8.76 -10.92
CA ASN A 86 -6.78 10.12 -10.91
C ASN A 86 -5.63 10.34 -11.89
N ARG A 87 -5.33 9.40 -12.80
CA ARG A 87 -4.21 9.48 -13.76
C ARG A 87 -4.22 10.78 -14.57
N ASN A 88 -5.40 11.21 -15.02
CA ASN A 88 -5.53 12.45 -15.79
C ASN A 88 -5.23 13.68 -14.92
N ARG A 89 -5.62 13.67 -13.65
CA ARG A 89 -5.32 14.74 -12.70
C ARG A 89 -3.83 14.80 -12.36
N SER A 90 -3.18 13.66 -12.19
CA SER A 90 -1.73 13.54 -12.02
C SER A 90 -0.97 14.05 -13.25
N LEU A 91 -1.47 13.77 -14.47
CA LEU A 91 -0.93 14.25 -15.73
C LEU A 91 -1.03 15.79 -15.82
N VAL A 92 -2.19 16.37 -15.53
CA VAL A 92 -2.40 17.82 -15.55
C VAL A 92 -1.55 18.51 -14.48
N PHE A 93 -1.51 17.97 -13.25
CA PHE A 93 -0.62 18.51 -12.22
C PHE A 93 0.85 18.39 -12.62
N GLY A 94 1.25 17.24 -13.19
CA GLY A 94 2.60 17.05 -13.73
C GLY A 94 2.96 18.09 -14.78
N ALA A 95 2.02 18.39 -15.70
CA ALA A 95 2.21 19.46 -16.69
C ALA A 95 2.36 20.85 -16.01
N PHE A 96 1.49 21.21 -15.07
CA PHE A 96 1.60 22.47 -14.35
C PHE A 96 2.91 22.59 -13.56
N THR A 97 3.28 21.56 -12.79
CA THR A 97 4.49 21.58 -11.96
C THR A 97 5.79 21.41 -12.77
N PHE A 98 5.67 21.07 -14.07
CA PHE A 98 6.78 21.08 -15.02
C PHE A 98 6.89 22.41 -15.78
N PHE A 99 5.83 22.80 -16.52
CA PHE A 99 5.89 23.95 -17.41
C PHE A 99 5.92 25.29 -16.70
N ILE A 100 5.17 25.44 -15.59
CA ILE A 100 5.14 26.73 -14.86
C ILE A 100 6.52 27.07 -14.28
N PRO A 101 7.19 26.17 -13.52
CA PRO A 101 8.55 26.44 -13.06
C PRO A 101 9.55 26.61 -14.19
N LEU A 102 9.46 25.81 -15.25
CA LEU A 102 10.36 25.90 -16.41
C LEU A 102 10.26 27.26 -17.08
N ILE A 103 9.05 27.72 -17.41
CA ILE A 103 8.83 28.99 -18.10
C ILE A 103 9.21 30.17 -17.23
N LEU A 104 8.69 30.23 -16.01
CA LEU A 104 8.97 31.34 -15.09
C LEU A 104 10.46 31.37 -14.72
N GLY A 105 11.06 30.20 -14.49
CA GLY A 105 12.49 30.04 -14.20
C GLY A 105 13.35 30.53 -15.38
N TYR A 106 13.00 30.12 -16.60
CA TYR A 106 13.70 30.57 -17.80
C TYR A 106 13.66 32.10 -17.97
N LEU A 107 12.48 32.70 -17.79
CA LEU A 107 12.33 34.17 -17.88
C LEU A 107 13.20 34.88 -16.83
N ILE A 108 13.20 34.43 -15.58
CA ILE A 108 14.00 35.04 -14.51
C ILE A 108 15.48 34.82 -14.75
N CYS A 109 15.92 33.62 -15.13
CA CYS A 109 17.33 33.36 -15.44
C CYS A 109 17.84 34.21 -16.59
N THR A 110 17.02 34.42 -17.64
CA THR A 110 17.41 35.19 -18.81
C THR A 110 17.38 36.70 -18.55
N TYR A 111 16.29 37.23 -17.95
CA TYR A 111 16.09 38.70 -17.84
C TYR A 111 16.61 39.29 -16.55
N LEU A 112 16.59 38.55 -15.43
CA LEU A 112 17.04 39.05 -14.13
C LEU A 112 18.47 38.63 -13.81
N LEU A 113 18.83 37.39 -14.06
CA LEU A 113 20.18 36.86 -13.79
C LEU A 113 21.10 36.95 -15.01
N HIS A 114 20.61 37.35 -16.16
CA HIS A 114 21.35 37.54 -17.43
C HIS A 114 22.17 36.32 -17.86
N PHE A 115 21.62 35.11 -17.62
CA PHE A 115 22.27 33.87 -18.04
C PHE A 115 22.09 33.65 -19.55
N ASN A 116 23.05 32.95 -20.16
CA ASN A 116 22.91 32.52 -21.55
C ASN A 116 21.80 31.44 -21.69
N PHE A 117 21.40 31.14 -22.94
CA PHE A 117 20.30 30.21 -23.24
C PHE A 117 20.45 28.85 -22.57
N MET A 118 21.65 28.23 -22.65
CA MET A 118 21.92 26.90 -22.09
C MET A 118 21.86 26.90 -20.55
N ALA A 119 22.47 27.91 -19.91
CA ALA A 119 22.43 28.06 -18.46
C ALA A 119 21.00 28.36 -17.97
N SER A 120 20.25 29.24 -18.69
CA SER A 120 18.87 29.53 -18.35
C SER A 120 17.96 28.32 -18.45
N LEU A 121 18.11 27.50 -19.50
CA LEU A 121 17.35 26.26 -19.68
C LEU A 121 17.70 25.22 -18.61
N LEU A 122 18.98 25.04 -18.31
CA LEU A 122 19.45 24.09 -17.30
C LEU A 122 18.94 24.48 -15.90
N VAL A 123 19.15 25.74 -15.49
CA VAL A 123 18.71 26.22 -14.18
C VAL A 123 17.18 26.23 -14.07
N SER A 124 16.46 26.59 -15.14
CA SER A 124 14.99 26.53 -15.12
C SER A 124 14.46 25.10 -15.04
N SER A 125 15.13 24.13 -15.64
CA SER A 125 14.73 22.74 -15.57
C SER A 125 14.83 22.17 -14.15
N MET A 126 15.79 22.63 -13.34
CA MET A 126 15.89 22.20 -11.94
C MET A 126 14.69 22.59 -11.09
N PHE A 127 14.04 23.76 -11.37
CA PHE A 127 12.84 24.15 -10.64
C PHE A 127 11.63 23.25 -10.94
N SER A 128 11.65 22.55 -12.07
CA SER A 128 10.59 21.63 -12.44
C SER A 128 10.69 20.29 -11.69
N THR A 129 11.90 19.89 -11.27
CA THR A 129 12.05 18.69 -10.43
C THR A 129 11.48 18.93 -9.04
N HIS A 130 11.13 17.86 -8.36
CA HIS A 130 10.90 17.85 -6.92
C HIS A 130 11.18 16.48 -6.33
N THR A 131 11.66 16.45 -5.12
CA THR A 131 11.93 15.22 -4.39
C THR A 131 10.92 15.09 -3.26
N LEU A 132 10.29 13.93 -3.12
CA LEU A 132 9.25 13.68 -2.11
C LEU A 132 9.83 13.59 -0.67
N VAL A 133 10.68 14.56 -0.26
CA VAL A 133 11.32 14.61 1.07
C VAL A 133 10.27 14.63 2.18
N ALA A 134 9.14 15.32 1.95
CA ALA A 134 8.05 15.43 2.91
C ALA A 134 7.04 14.26 2.86
N TYR A 135 7.19 13.27 1.96
CA TYR A 135 6.29 12.14 1.85
C TYR A 135 6.18 11.29 3.13
N PRO A 136 7.27 11.01 3.87
CA PRO A 136 7.17 10.31 5.16
C PRO A 136 6.28 11.00 6.19
N LEU A 137 6.08 12.33 6.08
CA LEU A 137 5.10 13.03 6.93
C LEU A 137 3.67 12.69 6.52
N ALA A 138 3.39 12.62 5.22
CA ALA A 138 2.07 12.23 4.72
C ALA A 138 1.74 10.77 5.12
N SER A 139 2.72 9.87 5.05
CA SER A 139 2.59 8.47 5.50
C SER A 139 2.30 8.40 7.01
N ARG A 140 3.08 9.07 7.85
CA ARG A 140 2.86 9.12 9.31
C ARG A 140 1.51 9.71 9.72
N LEU A 141 0.97 10.63 8.93
CA LEU A 141 -0.32 11.25 9.17
C LEU A 141 -1.49 10.43 8.61
N GLY A 142 -1.23 9.30 7.97
CA GLY A 142 -2.23 8.40 7.40
C GLY A 142 -3.00 8.98 6.21
N ILE A 143 -2.46 10.02 5.54
CA ILE A 143 -3.13 10.71 4.42
C ILE A 143 -2.65 10.26 3.04
N THR A 144 -1.85 9.19 2.93
CA THR A 144 -1.29 8.68 1.65
C THR A 144 -2.37 8.29 0.64
N LYS A 145 -3.54 7.86 1.12
CA LYS A 145 -4.71 7.52 0.29
C LYS A 145 -5.49 8.74 -0.20
N ASN A 146 -5.16 9.95 0.29
CA ASN A 146 -5.85 11.16 -0.16
C ASN A 146 -5.48 11.49 -1.62
N GLU A 147 -6.49 11.92 -2.38
CA GLU A 147 -6.33 12.27 -3.78
C GLU A 147 -5.22 13.30 -4.03
N ALA A 148 -5.09 14.32 -3.16
CA ALA A 148 -4.07 15.33 -3.28
C ALA A 148 -2.65 14.75 -3.20
N VAL A 149 -2.43 13.78 -2.30
CA VAL A 149 -1.15 13.07 -2.17
C VAL A 149 -0.89 12.21 -3.41
N THR A 150 -1.89 11.42 -3.83
CA THR A 150 -1.80 10.57 -5.03
C THR A 150 -1.46 11.38 -6.28
N VAL A 151 -2.10 12.56 -6.46
CA VAL A 151 -1.85 13.45 -7.59
C VAL A 151 -0.44 14.05 -7.52
N ALA A 152 0.03 14.46 -6.34
CA ALA A 152 1.38 14.99 -6.15
C ALA A 152 2.45 13.95 -6.49
N VAL A 153 2.32 12.72 -5.97
CA VAL A 153 3.25 11.62 -6.23
C VAL A 153 3.25 11.22 -7.70
N GLY A 154 2.04 11.11 -8.31
CA GLY A 154 1.92 10.79 -9.73
C GLY A 154 2.54 11.85 -10.66
N GLY A 155 2.46 13.14 -10.27
CA GLY A 155 3.10 14.24 -11.00
C GLY A 155 4.62 14.19 -10.98
N THR A 156 5.23 13.69 -9.90
CA THR A 156 6.68 13.56 -9.73
C THR A 156 7.32 12.72 -10.84
N ILE A 157 6.68 11.61 -11.21
CA ILE A 157 7.20 10.71 -12.26
C ILE A 157 7.37 11.47 -13.58
N ILE A 158 6.37 12.29 -13.92
CA ILE A 158 6.34 13.03 -15.18
C ILE A 158 7.42 14.09 -15.18
N THR A 159 7.56 14.85 -14.10
CA THR A 159 8.52 15.95 -14.00
C THR A 159 9.95 15.44 -14.00
N ASP A 160 10.26 14.43 -13.22
CA ASP A 160 11.61 13.90 -13.13
C ASP A 160 12.06 13.28 -14.45
N THR A 161 11.19 12.51 -15.10
CA THR A 161 11.49 11.96 -16.43
C THR A 161 11.71 13.07 -17.45
N ALA A 162 10.86 14.10 -17.47
CA ALA A 162 10.95 15.20 -18.44
C ALA A 162 12.23 16.04 -18.24
N VAL A 163 12.60 16.32 -16.99
CA VAL A 163 13.81 17.08 -16.67
C VAL A 163 15.07 16.31 -17.04
N LEU A 164 15.10 14.99 -16.83
CA LEU A 164 16.24 14.16 -17.26
C LEU A 164 16.38 14.11 -18.78
N VAL A 165 15.25 14.10 -19.51
CA VAL A 165 15.31 14.23 -20.98
C VAL A 165 15.89 15.59 -21.37
N ILE A 166 15.51 16.70 -20.72
CA ILE A 166 16.13 18.01 -20.95
C ILE A 166 17.62 17.96 -20.65
N LEU A 167 18.03 17.38 -19.54
CA LEU A 167 19.45 17.25 -19.16
C LEU A 167 20.21 16.44 -20.21
N ALA A 168 19.66 15.30 -20.65
CA ALA A 168 20.26 14.47 -21.70
C ALA A 168 20.41 15.24 -23.03
N VAL A 169 19.43 16.10 -23.37
CA VAL A 169 19.48 16.96 -24.57
C VAL A 169 20.57 18.04 -24.42
N ILE A 170 20.66 18.70 -23.26
CA ILE A 170 21.67 19.72 -23.00
C ILE A 170 23.07 19.12 -23.03
N THR A 171 23.29 17.97 -22.37
CA THR A 171 24.58 17.27 -22.36
C THR A 171 24.95 16.75 -23.75
N GLY A 172 23.99 16.20 -24.49
CA GLY A 172 24.16 15.76 -25.87
C GLY A 172 24.46 16.91 -26.84
N ALA A 173 23.82 18.08 -26.65
CA ALA A 173 24.07 19.28 -27.41
C ALA A 173 25.47 19.84 -27.15
N ALA A 174 25.89 19.90 -25.89
CA ALA A 174 27.21 20.37 -25.50
C ALA A 174 28.33 19.43 -25.99
N ALA A 175 28.06 18.13 -26.11
CA ALA A 175 28.98 17.13 -26.66
C ALA A 175 28.92 17.04 -28.22
N GLY A 176 28.03 17.78 -28.88
CA GLY A 176 27.86 17.73 -30.34
C GLY A 176 27.21 16.44 -30.90
N ASN A 177 26.57 15.64 -30.04
CA ASN A 177 26.13 14.27 -30.36
C ASN A 177 24.61 14.14 -30.54
N LEU A 178 23.86 15.20 -30.81
CA LEU A 178 22.41 15.14 -31.06
C LEU A 178 22.10 14.58 -32.46
N ASN A 179 22.26 13.28 -32.63
CA ASN A 179 21.90 12.60 -33.87
C ASN A 179 20.65 11.69 -33.67
N THR A 180 20.10 11.21 -34.78
CA THR A 180 18.94 10.30 -34.76
C THR A 180 19.21 9.04 -33.92
N HIS A 181 20.44 8.55 -33.89
CA HIS A 181 20.85 7.40 -33.13
C HIS A 181 20.72 7.63 -31.60
N PHE A 182 21.01 8.84 -31.12
CA PHE A 182 20.82 9.23 -29.71
C PHE A 182 19.34 9.11 -29.30
N TRP A 183 18.42 9.67 -30.10
CA TRP A 183 16.99 9.64 -29.79
C TRP A 183 16.40 8.23 -29.83
N VAL A 184 16.77 7.45 -30.83
CA VAL A 184 16.34 6.05 -30.96
C VAL A 184 16.84 5.24 -29.76
N ARG A 185 18.12 5.38 -29.42
CA ARG A 185 18.71 4.67 -28.27
C ARG A 185 18.01 5.02 -26.95
N LEU A 186 17.79 6.31 -26.68
CA LEU A 186 17.13 6.76 -25.46
C LEU A 186 15.68 6.24 -25.37
N SER A 187 14.92 6.36 -26.47
CA SER A 187 13.54 5.89 -26.52
C SER A 187 13.40 4.37 -26.34
N VAL A 188 14.25 3.61 -27.05
CA VAL A 188 14.25 2.14 -26.96
C VAL A 188 14.63 1.69 -25.55
N SER A 189 15.66 2.32 -24.96
CA SER A 189 16.14 1.99 -23.62
C SER A 189 15.06 2.23 -22.57
N LEU A 190 14.33 3.35 -22.63
CA LEU A 190 13.21 3.65 -21.72
C LEU A 190 12.05 2.66 -21.86
N VAL A 191 11.69 2.29 -23.09
CA VAL A 191 10.61 1.32 -23.34
C VAL A 191 10.99 -0.06 -22.81
N VAL A 192 12.22 -0.50 -23.09
CA VAL A 192 12.74 -1.80 -22.61
C VAL A 192 12.79 -1.82 -21.08
N PHE A 193 13.34 -0.77 -20.47
CA PHE A 193 13.37 -0.62 -19.01
C PHE A 193 11.96 -0.69 -18.40
N GLY A 194 11.01 0.11 -18.90
CA GLY A 194 9.63 0.10 -18.40
C GLY A 194 8.97 -1.27 -18.55
N ALA A 195 9.19 -1.95 -19.69
CA ALA A 195 8.67 -3.30 -19.91
C ALA A 195 9.25 -4.33 -18.91
N ILE A 196 10.55 -4.28 -18.66
CA ILE A 196 11.21 -5.16 -17.67
C ILE A 196 10.57 -4.97 -16.29
N ILE A 197 10.48 -3.72 -15.81
CA ILE A 197 10.00 -3.47 -14.45
C ILE A 197 8.51 -3.78 -14.32
N LEU A 198 7.67 -3.33 -15.25
CA LEU A 198 6.22 -3.45 -15.10
C LEU A 198 5.68 -4.85 -15.45
N TRP A 199 6.39 -5.63 -16.25
CA TRP A 199 5.92 -6.96 -16.67
C TRP A 199 6.73 -8.11 -16.08
N ILE A 200 8.08 -8.02 -16.12
CA ILE A 200 8.93 -9.12 -15.68
C ILE A 200 9.03 -9.17 -14.14
N PHE A 201 9.15 -8.03 -13.45
CA PHE A 201 9.26 -8.01 -11.99
C PHE A 201 8.05 -8.63 -11.29
N PRO A 202 6.79 -8.31 -11.66
CA PRO A 202 5.64 -9.00 -11.09
C PRO A 202 5.61 -10.51 -11.37
N LEU A 203 6.10 -10.93 -12.55
CA LEU A 203 6.19 -12.37 -12.87
C LEU A 203 7.20 -13.10 -11.99
N ILE A 204 8.41 -12.53 -11.85
CA ILE A 204 9.45 -13.08 -10.98
C ILE A 204 9.00 -13.05 -9.52
N GLY A 205 8.37 -11.96 -9.08
CA GLY A 205 7.85 -11.81 -7.73
C GLY A 205 6.81 -12.88 -7.39
N ARG A 206 5.82 -13.08 -8.25
CA ARG A 206 4.82 -14.16 -8.05
C ARG A 206 5.46 -15.55 -8.02
N TRP A 207 6.40 -15.81 -8.92
CA TRP A 207 7.11 -17.08 -8.93
C TRP A 207 7.89 -17.31 -7.65
N PHE A 208 8.62 -16.28 -7.17
CA PHE A 208 9.43 -16.35 -5.95
C PHE A 208 8.58 -16.59 -4.71
N PHE A 209 7.55 -15.77 -4.49
CA PHE A 209 6.62 -15.89 -3.34
C PHE A 209 5.87 -17.23 -3.35
N LYS A 210 5.57 -17.77 -4.53
CA LYS A 210 4.92 -19.08 -4.64
C LYS A 210 5.87 -20.23 -4.29
N LYS A 211 7.16 -20.12 -4.62
CA LYS A 211 8.15 -21.20 -4.43
C LYS A 211 8.71 -21.21 -3.01
N ILE A 212 8.95 -20.05 -2.42
CA ILE A 212 9.50 -19.90 -1.07
C ILE A 212 8.37 -19.43 -0.17
N LYS A 213 7.64 -20.36 0.46
CA LYS A 213 6.43 -20.04 1.24
C LYS A 213 6.74 -19.54 2.65
N ASP A 214 7.73 -20.11 3.34
CA ASP A 214 7.90 -19.98 4.78
C ASP A 214 9.10 -19.13 5.21
N ASP A 215 9.90 -18.60 4.29
CA ASP A 215 11.07 -17.79 4.60
C ASP A 215 10.80 -16.29 4.40
N LYS A 216 10.33 -15.67 5.47
CA LYS A 216 10.02 -14.22 5.52
C LYS A 216 11.26 -13.34 5.34
N THR A 217 12.44 -13.83 5.74
CA THR A 217 13.70 -13.10 5.56
C THR A 217 14.08 -13.05 4.10
N SER A 218 13.97 -14.19 3.40
CA SER A 218 14.19 -14.24 1.96
C SER A 218 13.20 -13.38 1.17
N HIS A 219 11.94 -13.28 1.60
CA HIS A 219 10.96 -12.38 0.98
C HIS A 219 11.40 -10.91 1.07
N PHE A 220 11.83 -10.47 2.24
CA PHE A 220 12.30 -9.10 2.47
C PHE A 220 13.56 -8.79 1.64
N ILE A 221 14.57 -9.68 1.68
CA ILE A 221 15.82 -9.52 0.92
C ILE A 221 15.55 -9.50 -0.58
N PHE A 222 14.67 -10.37 -1.07
CA PHE A 222 14.27 -10.43 -2.47
C PHE A 222 13.64 -9.11 -2.95
N VAL A 223 12.74 -8.55 -2.19
CA VAL A 223 12.12 -7.26 -2.50
C VAL A 223 13.17 -6.17 -2.57
N LEU A 224 14.07 -6.08 -1.59
CA LEU A 224 15.17 -5.12 -1.61
C LEU A 224 16.08 -5.30 -2.83
N ALA A 225 16.44 -6.55 -3.14
CA ALA A 225 17.28 -6.83 -4.32
C ALA A 225 16.61 -6.35 -5.62
N LEU A 226 15.29 -6.54 -5.76
CA LEU A 226 14.56 -6.03 -6.93
C LEU A 226 14.54 -4.50 -6.98
N VAL A 227 14.38 -3.83 -5.84
CA VAL A 227 14.39 -2.36 -5.77
C VAL A 227 15.73 -1.79 -6.24
N PHE A 228 16.84 -2.29 -5.70
CA PHE A 228 18.18 -1.80 -6.09
C PHE A 228 18.55 -2.23 -7.51
N LEU A 229 18.12 -3.42 -7.96
CA LEU A 229 18.29 -3.85 -9.35
C LEU A 229 17.52 -2.92 -10.30
N SER A 230 16.32 -2.53 -9.95
CA SER A 230 15.51 -1.63 -10.76
C SER A 230 16.12 -0.23 -10.84
N ALA A 231 16.69 0.28 -9.74
CA ALA A 231 17.44 1.53 -9.73
C ALA A 231 18.67 1.45 -10.66
N PHE A 232 19.42 0.37 -10.61
CA PHE A 232 20.55 0.12 -11.49
C PHE A 232 20.13 0.04 -12.98
N LEU A 233 19.04 -0.68 -13.28
CA LEU A 233 18.51 -0.75 -14.65
C LEU A 233 18.02 0.61 -15.16
N ALA A 234 17.50 1.47 -14.29
CA ALA A 234 17.11 2.84 -14.64
C ALA A 234 18.35 3.65 -15.07
N GLU A 235 19.42 3.59 -14.30
CA GLU A 235 20.70 4.26 -14.63
C GLU A 235 21.28 3.76 -15.97
N LEU A 236 21.22 2.46 -16.23
CA LEU A 236 21.62 1.89 -17.52
C LEU A 236 20.72 2.37 -18.67
N ALA A 237 19.45 2.61 -18.41
CA ALA A 237 18.50 3.14 -19.38
C ALA A 237 18.68 4.66 -19.64
N GLY A 238 19.51 5.34 -18.86
CA GLY A 238 19.76 6.77 -18.97
C GLY A 238 18.80 7.65 -18.18
N VAL A 239 18.12 7.06 -17.16
CA VAL A 239 17.26 7.78 -16.20
C VAL A 239 17.76 7.58 -14.78
N GLU A 240 17.31 8.42 -13.85
CA GLU A 240 17.73 8.29 -12.46
C GLU A 240 17.23 7.02 -11.78
N GLY A 241 18.07 6.43 -10.92
CA GLY A 241 17.73 5.26 -10.11
C GLY A 241 16.47 5.43 -9.26
N ILE A 242 16.16 6.65 -8.88
CA ILE A 242 14.93 7.03 -8.13
C ILE A 242 13.67 6.56 -8.86
N ILE A 243 13.59 6.77 -10.18
CA ILE A 243 12.45 6.35 -11.01
C ILE A 243 12.35 4.82 -11.02
N GLY A 244 13.51 4.14 -11.10
CA GLY A 244 13.56 2.69 -11.02
C GLY A 244 12.99 2.15 -9.71
N ALA A 245 13.43 2.68 -8.59
CA ALA A 245 12.94 2.29 -7.26
C ALA A 245 11.43 2.53 -7.10
N PHE A 246 10.92 3.67 -7.57
CA PHE A 246 9.50 3.97 -7.57
C PHE A 246 8.69 2.98 -8.43
N LEU A 247 9.14 2.73 -9.66
CA LEU A 247 8.47 1.78 -10.56
C LEU A 247 8.51 0.34 -10.01
N ALA A 248 9.59 -0.05 -9.32
CA ALA A 248 9.64 -1.33 -8.62
C ALA A 248 8.58 -1.41 -7.50
N GLY A 249 8.43 -0.34 -6.71
CA GLY A 249 7.35 -0.23 -5.72
C GLY A 249 5.97 -0.40 -6.35
N LEU A 250 5.71 0.30 -7.45
CA LEU A 250 4.47 0.21 -8.20
C LEU A 250 4.22 -1.20 -8.78
N ALA A 251 5.27 -1.83 -9.32
CA ALA A 251 5.19 -3.17 -9.90
C ALA A 251 4.95 -4.26 -8.84
N LEU A 252 5.51 -4.09 -7.63
CA LEU A 252 5.37 -5.01 -6.51
C LEU A 252 4.17 -4.70 -5.60
N ASN A 253 3.52 -3.55 -5.75
CA ASN A 253 2.39 -3.09 -4.93
C ASN A 253 1.28 -4.16 -4.80
N GLN A 254 0.89 -4.80 -5.89
CA GLN A 254 -0.12 -5.86 -5.87
C GLN A 254 0.35 -7.18 -5.21
N LEU A 255 1.66 -7.36 -5.03
CA LEU A 255 2.25 -8.56 -4.45
C LEU A 255 2.52 -8.44 -2.95
N ILE A 256 2.48 -7.21 -2.43
CA ILE A 256 2.77 -6.90 -1.04
C ILE A 256 1.57 -6.15 -0.44
N PRO A 257 0.57 -6.90 0.08
CA PRO A 257 -0.59 -6.27 0.71
C PRO A 257 -0.20 -5.35 1.87
N HIS A 258 -0.89 -4.21 2.01
CA HIS A 258 -0.60 -3.21 3.04
C HIS A 258 -0.69 -3.76 4.48
N THR A 259 -1.54 -4.77 4.69
CA THR A 259 -1.74 -5.42 6.00
C THR A 259 -0.81 -6.63 6.21
N SER A 260 0.16 -6.87 5.32
CA SER A 260 1.03 -8.03 5.41
C SER A 260 2.21 -7.80 6.37
N PRO A 261 2.73 -8.87 7.03
CA PRO A 261 3.94 -8.77 7.84
C PRO A 261 5.17 -8.30 7.05
N LEU A 262 5.21 -8.56 5.75
CA LEU A 262 6.27 -8.11 4.87
C LEU A 262 6.23 -6.59 4.71
N MET A 263 5.06 -6.00 4.48
CA MET A 263 4.88 -4.54 4.38
C MET A 263 5.35 -3.84 5.65
N ASN A 264 4.90 -4.33 6.82
CA ASN A 264 5.31 -3.74 8.10
C ASN A 264 6.83 -3.77 8.30
N ARG A 265 7.52 -4.86 7.92
CA ARG A 265 8.98 -4.91 7.98
C ARG A 265 9.66 -3.93 7.03
N ILE A 266 9.10 -3.77 5.83
CA ILE A 266 9.58 -2.80 4.84
C ILE A 266 9.43 -1.39 5.41
N GLU A 267 8.25 -1.02 5.90
CA GLU A 267 7.98 0.28 6.51
C GLU A 267 8.86 0.54 7.73
N PHE A 268 8.97 -0.42 8.64
CA PHE A 268 9.81 -0.29 9.82
C PHE A 268 11.27 -0.03 9.45
N THR A 269 11.85 -0.83 8.54
CA THR A 269 13.25 -0.69 8.15
C THR A 269 13.49 0.63 7.42
N GLY A 270 12.55 1.05 6.59
CA GLY A 270 12.58 2.36 5.93
C GLY A 270 12.60 3.51 6.92
N ASN A 271 11.61 3.53 7.81
CA ASN A 271 11.41 4.61 8.78
C ASN A 271 12.48 4.64 9.88
N ALA A 272 12.97 3.48 10.32
CA ALA A 272 13.97 3.39 11.39
C ALA A 272 15.40 3.65 10.92
N LEU A 273 15.73 3.30 9.68
CA LEU A 273 17.11 3.31 9.23
C LEU A 273 17.30 4.12 7.93
N PHE A 274 16.76 3.68 6.82
CA PHE A 274 17.10 4.21 5.50
C PHE A 274 16.72 5.68 5.31
N ILE A 275 15.49 6.05 5.69
CA ILE A 275 14.96 7.42 5.56
C ILE A 275 15.74 8.41 6.43
N PRO A 276 16.04 8.14 7.72
CA PRO A 276 16.87 9.01 8.53
C PRO A 276 18.27 9.21 7.98
N PHE A 277 18.93 8.16 7.48
CA PHE A 277 20.25 8.31 6.85
C PHE A 277 20.20 9.23 5.62
N PHE A 278 19.17 9.11 4.79
CA PHE A 278 18.97 10.02 3.66
C PHE A 278 18.82 11.47 4.12
N LEU A 279 17.97 11.72 5.12
CA LEU A 279 17.73 13.08 5.62
C LEU A 279 18.98 13.73 6.21
N ILE A 280 19.79 12.96 6.95
CA ILE A 280 21.09 13.40 7.47
C ILE A 280 22.05 13.67 6.30
N SER A 281 22.12 12.79 5.31
CA SER A 281 22.96 12.98 4.12
C SER A 281 22.57 14.23 3.34
N VAL A 282 21.27 14.51 3.18
CA VAL A 282 20.80 15.78 2.58
C VAL A 282 21.26 16.99 3.39
N GLY A 283 21.18 16.92 4.73
CA GLY A 283 21.67 17.98 5.61
C GLY A 283 23.17 18.24 5.44
N MET A 284 23.98 17.20 5.30
CA MET A 284 25.43 17.34 5.12
C MET A 284 25.85 18.02 3.80
N LEU A 285 24.96 18.07 2.80
CA LEU A 285 25.21 18.81 1.55
C LEU A 285 25.17 20.33 1.74
N VAL A 286 24.57 20.82 2.80
CA VAL A 286 24.29 22.24 2.97
C VAL A 286 25.52 22.98 3.53
N ASP A 287 26.01 23.95 2.77
CA ASP A 287 27.08 24.88 3.21
C ASP A 287 26.50 26.27 3.53
N LEU A 288 26.31 26.56 4.81
CA LEU A 288 25.86 27.90 5.23
C LEU A 288 26.91 29.01 5.06
N ARG A 289 28.21 28.65 4.90
CA ARG A 289 29.27 29.63 4.70
C ARG A 289 29.12 30.37 3.37
N VAL A 290 28.39 29.76 2.43
CA VAL A 290 28.03 30.36 1.16
C VAL A 290 27.29 31.70 1.35
N LEU A 291 26.46 31.80 2.39
CA LEU A 291 25.75 33.02 2.73
C LEU A 291 26.71 34.17 3.11
N LEU A 292 27.95 33.85 3.43
CA LEU A 292 28.99 34.85 3.82
C LEU A 292 29.93 35.21 2.66
N LYS A 293 29.81 34.56 1.48
CA LYS A 293 30.70 34.77 0.31
C LYS A 293 30.44 36.07 -0.48
N GLY A 294 29.43 36.85 -0.10
CA GLY A 294 29.18 38.15 -0.70
C GLY A 294 27.73 38.39 -1.15
N PRO A 295 27.37 39.64 -1.50
CA PRO A 295 25.99 40.02 -1.82
C PRO A 295 25.46 39.37 -3.10
N GLU A 296 26.32 39.07 -4.08
CA GLU A 296 25.94 38.44 -5.34
C GLU A 296 25.47 36.99 -5.13
N ALA A 297 26.23 36.19 -4.37
CA ALA A 297 25.84 34.82 -4.02
C ALA A 297 24.52 34.79 -3.24
N LEU A 298 24.34 35.73 -2.31
CA LEU A 298 23.10 35.85 -1.54
C LEU A 298 21.90 36.24 -2.42
N MET A 299 22.11 37.18 -3.36
CA MET A 299 21.06 37.59 -4.31
C MET A 299 20.66 36.40 -5.21
N ILE A 300 21.60 35.68 -5.77
CA ILE A 300 21.32 34.47 -6.60
C ILE A 300 20.56 33.43 -5.76
N ALA A 301 21.04 33.09 -4.58
CA ALA A 301 20.38 32.15 -3.68
C ALA A 301 18.96 32.58 -3.33
N GLY A 302 18.74 33.85 -3.04
CA GLY A 302 17.43 34.44 -2.75
C GLY A 302 16.48 34.32 -3.95
N VAL A 303 16.94 34.77 -5.13
CA VAL A 303 16.13 34.69 -6.37
C VAL A 303 15.77 33.25 -6.71
N LEU A 304 16.72 32.34 -6.69
CA LEU A 304 16.48 30.94 -6.99
C LEU A 304 15.48 30.33 -5.99
N THR A 305 15.64 30.61 -4.70
CA THR A 305 14.74 30.06 -3.65
C THR A 305 13.32 30.59 -3.76
N VAL A 306 13.15 31.91 -3.91
CA VAL A 306 11.84 32.53 -4.07
C VAL A 306 11.16 32.01 -5.33
N MET A 307 11.92 31.92 -6.43
CA MET A 307 11.41 31.40 -7.69
C MET A 307 10.91 29.95 -7.58
N ALA A 308 11.69 29.08 -6.94
CA ALA A 308 11.32 27.69 -6.70
C ALA A 308 9.99 27.59 -5.92
N LEU A 309 9.88 28.32 -4.81
CA LEU A 309 8.68 28.29 -3.97
C LEU A 309 7.45 28.87 -4.67
N VAL A 310 7.60 30.06 -5.31
CA VAL A 310 6.49 30.73 -6.00
C VAL A 310 5.98 29.90 -7.17
N SER A 311 6.86 29.38 -8.00
CA SER A 311 6.44 28.60 -9.17
C SER A 311 5.73 27.30 -8.79
N LYS A 312 6.19 26.59 -7.74
CA LYS A 312 5.54 25.40 -7.21
C LYS A 312 4.20 25.71 -6.54
N TRP A 313 4.13 26.84 -5.83
CA TRP A 313 2.87 27.31 -5.27
C TRP A 313 1.85 27.65 -6.39
N CYS A 314 2.28 28.33 -7.45
CA CYS A 314 1.46 28.60 -8.62
C CYS A 314 0.96 27.29 -9.27
N ALA A 315 1.81 26.31 -9.45
CA ALA A 315 1.42 25.01 -10.00
C ALA A 315 0.34 24.33 -9.15
N ALA A 316 0.51 24.33 -7.82
CA ALA A 316 -0.49 23.80 -6.88
C ALA A 316 -1.80 24.62 -6.91
N PHE A 317 -1.71 25.95 -7.06
CA PHE A 317 -2.87 26.83 -7.17
C PHE A 317 -3.67 26.59 -8.45
N PHE A 318 -3.01 26.49 -9.61
CA PHE A 318 -3.70 26.14 -10.85
C PHE A 318 -4.31 24.75 -10.82
N THR A 319 -3.68 23.81 -10.13
CA THR A 319 -4.25 22.48 -9.89
C THR A 319 -5.51 22.56 -9.02
N GLN A 320 -5.48 23.39 -7.97
CA GLN A 320 -6.66 23.67 -7.15
C GLN A 320 -7.82 24.19 -8.00
N LEU A 321 -7.57 25.19 -8.83
CA LEU A 321 -8.59 25.79 -9.71
C LEU A 321 -9.16 24.79 -10.71
N SER A 322 -8.29 23.94 -11.31
CA SER A 322 -8.69 22.97 -12.34
C SER A 322 -9.56 21.86 -11.79
N PHE A 323 -9.37 21.44 -10.54
CA PHE A 323 -10.04 20.28 -9.96
C PHE A 323 -10.93 20.59 -8.76
N GLY A 324 -11.07 21.87 -8.38
CA GLY A 324 -11.90 22.29 -7.26
C GLY A 324 -11.39 21.79 -5.90
N TYR A 325 -10.08 21.65 -5.74
CA TYR A 325 -9.50 21.23 -4.46
C TYR A 325 -9.67 22.27 -3.37
N THR A 326 -9.69 21.82 -2.12
CA THR A 326 -9.69 22.69 -0.96
C THR A 326 -8.32 23.39 -0.80
N PRO A 327 -8.24 24.55 -0.12
CA PRO A 327 -6.97 25.19 0.20
C PRO A 327 -6.01 24.26 0.99
N THR A 328 -6.55 23.37 1.81
CA THR A 328 -5.77 22.38 2.56
C THR A 328 -5.12 21.35 1.62
N GLN A 329 -5.88 20.82 0.66
CA GLN A 329 -5.35 19.89 -0.36
C GLN A 329 -4.30 20.57 -1.25
N ARG A 330 -4.53 21.82 -1.68
CA ARG A 330 -3.52 22.61 -2.41
C ARG A 330 -2.22 22.72 -1.61
N ASN A 331 -2.30 23.03 -0.32
CA ASN A 331 -1.11 23.16 0.51
C ASN A 331 -0.38 21.83 0.71
N VAL A 332 -1.10 20.69 0.76
CA VAL A 332 -0.48 19.38 0.75
C VAL A 332 0.25 19.11 -0.58
N ILE A 333 -0.38 19.42 -1.72
CA ILE A 333 0.25 19.31 -3.05
C ILE A 333 1.51 20.20 -3.11
N PHE A 334 1.42 21.45 -2.69
CA PHE A 334 2.56 22.36 -2.64
C PHE A 334 3.66 21.83 -1.72
N GLY A 335 3.32 21.39 -0.52
CA GLY A 335 4.29 20.85 0.44
C GLY A 335 5.02 19.61 -0.08
N LEU A 336 4.32 18.69 -0.76
CA LEU A 336 4.93 17.49 -1.34
C LEU A 336 5.77 17.79 -2.58
N SER A 337 5.38 18.80 -3.38
CA SER A 337 6.08 19.14 -4.63
C SER A 337 7.06 20.30 -4.51
N GLY A 338 7.13 20.96 -3.35
CA GLY A 338 7.98 22.15 -3.16
C GLY A 338 9.43 21.85 -2.82
N SER A 339 9.76 20.65 -2.34
CA SER A 339 11.12 20.30 -1.92
C SER A 339 12.00 19.91 -3.09
N HIS A 340 13.24 20.38 -3.05
CA HIS A 340 14.29 20.07 -4.02
C HIS A 340 15.43 19.35 -3.28
N ALA A 341 16.05 18.34 -3.92
CA ALA A 341 17.15 17.60 -3.32
C ALA A 341 18.08 16.97 -4.39
N ALA A 342 18.18 15.65 -4.43
CA ALA A 342 19.18 14.92 -5.22
C ALA A 342 19.14 15.22 -6.72
N ALA A 343 17.96 15.19 -7.35
CA ALA A 343 17.82 15.48 -8.78
C ALA A 343 18.28 16.91 -9.13
N THR A 344 17.91 17.87 -8.29
CA THR A 344 18.31 19.28 -8.43
C THR A 344 19.84 19.42 -8.38
N ILE A 345 20.49 18.76 -7.38
CA ILE A 345 21.96 18.81 -7.27
C ILE A 345 22.62 18.14 -8.49
N ALA A 346 22.10 17.00 -8.93
CA ALA A 346 22.64 16.28 -10.07
C ALA A 346 22.65 17.16 -11.33
N VAL A 347 21.52 17.80 -11.64
CA VAL A 347 21.40 18.73 -12.79
C VAL A 347 22.41 19.88 -12.69
N ILE A 348 22.52 20.51 -11.54
CA ILE A 348 23.38 21.66 -11.32
C ILE A 348 24.87 21.27 -11.32
N LEU A 349 25.23 20.16 -10.69
CA LEU A 349 26.60 19.67 -10.66
C LEU A 349 27.11 19.30 -12.06
N ILE A 350 26.26 18.68 -12.89
CA ILE A 350 26.61 18.40 -14.28
C ILE A 350 26.84 19.71 -15.04
N GLY A 351 25.94 20.70 -14.89
CA GLY A 351 26.10 22.00 -15.50
C GLY A 351 27.34 22.75 -15.05
N PHE A 352 27.70 22.64 -13.78
CA PHE A 352 28.94 23.21 -13.24
C PHE A 352 30.20 22.53 -13.81
N ASN A 353 30.20 21.19 -13.82
CA ASN A 353 31.33 20.42 -14.37
C ASN A 353 31.55 20.66 -15.87
N MET A 354 30.47 21.00 -16.60
CA MET A 354 30.51 21.34 -18.03
C MET A 354 30.86 22.83 -18.28
N GLY A 355 31.04 23.65 -17.23
CA GLY A 355 31.30 25.07 -17.35
C GLY A 355 30.11 25.92 -17.85
N ILE A 356 28.87 25.35 -17.82
CA ILE A 356 27.64 26.04 -18.24
C ILE A 356 27.21 27.04 -17.19
N ILE A 357 27.40 26.74 -15.90
CA ILE A 357 27.06 27.60 -14.76
C ILE A 357 28.25 27.84 -13.86
N ASN A 358 28.19 28.93 -13.09
CA ASN A 358 29.25 29.32 -12.16
C ASN A 358 29.03 28.78 -10.72
N GLU A 359 30.06 28.95 -9.88
CA GLU A 359 30.02 28.51 -8.48
C GLU A 359 28.90 29.19 -7.65
N ASN A 360 28.54 30.43 -7.96
CA ASN A 360 27.48 31.14 -7.24
C ASN A 360 26.10 30.49 -7.44
N VAL A 361 25.84 29.93 -8.64
CA VAL A 361 24.61 29.19 -8.92
C VAL A 361 24.58 27.85 -8.18
N LEU A 362 25.71 27.13 -8.20
CA LEU A 362 25.85 25.87 -7.44
C LEU A 362 25.57 26.11 -5.94
N ASN A 363 26.24 27.10 -5.38
CA ASN A 363 26.12 27.46 -3.98
C ASN A 363 24.70 27.99 -3.65
N GLY A 364 24.09 28.82 -4.52
CA GLY A 364 22.71 29.28 -4.37
C GLY A 364 21.71 28.14 -4.39
N THR A 365 21.98 27.10 -5.18
CA THR A 365 21.12 25.88 -5.24
C THR A 365 21.17 25.10 -3.93
N VAL A 366 22.33 25.03 -3.26
CA VAL A 366 22.43 24.38 -1.94
C VAL A 366 21.56 25.07 -0.90
N VAL A 367 21.55 26.42 -0.89
CA VAL A 367 20.66 27.22 -0.01
C VAL A 367 19.19 26.99 -0.38
N LEU A 368 18.85 26.98 -1.66
CA LEU A 368 17.53 26.67 -2.16
C LEU A 368 17.04 25.32 -1.63
N ILE A 369 17.85 24.29 -1.70
CA ILE A 369 17.51 22.95 -1.21
C ILE A 369 17.16 22.98 0.28
N LEU A 370 17.99 23.60 1.10
CA LEU A 370 17.73 23.74 2.53
C LEU A 370 16.37 24.41 2.78
N VAL A 371 16.18 25.60 2.21
CA VAL A 371 14.98 26.38 2.46
C VAL A 371 13.72 25.67 1.93
N THR A 372 13.79 25.11 0.73
CA THR A 372 12.63 24.40 0.15
C THR A 372 12.29 23.12 0.92
N CYS A 373 13.26 22.35 1.40
CA CYS A 373 13.01 21.19 2.25
C CYS A 373 12.37 21.59 3.59
N LEU A 374 12.84 22.68 4.21
CA LEU A 374 12.26 23.19 5.45
C LEU A 374 10.81 23.66 5.23
N VAL A 375 10.57 24.53 4.26
CA VAL A 375 9.23 25.06 3.95
C VAL A 375 8.27 23.93 3.60
N SER A 376 8.67 23.03 2.73
CA SER A 376 7.86 21.88 2.32
C SER A 376 7.47 20.98 3.49
N SER A 377 8.41 20.69 4.39
CA SER A 377 8.15 19.88 5.58
C SER A 377 7.15 20.55 6.53
N PHE A 378 7.31 21.84 6.80
CA PHE A 378 6.38 22.61 7.65
C PHE A 378 4.98 22.69 7.03
N VAL A 379 4.90 22.98 5.73
CA VAL A 379 3.61 23.12 5.04
C VAL A 379 2.91 21.75 4.98
N THR A 380 3.63 20.69 4.65
CA THR A 380 3.07 19.33 4.60
C THR A 380 2.57 18.89 5.97
N GLU A 381 3.33 19.12 7.03
CA GLU A 381 2.88 18.75 8.39
C GLU A 381 1.66 19.55 8.81
N SER A 382 1.67 20.89 8.62
CA SER A 382 0.55 21.74 9.00
C SER A 382 -0.72 21.44 8.21
N ALA A 383 -0.61 21.33 6.89
CA ALA A 383 -1.75 21.04 6.03
C ALA A 383 -2.20 19.56 6.15
N GLY A 384 -1.27 18.64 6.27
CA GLY A 384 -1.54 17.22 6.46
C GLY A 384 -2.29 16.92 7.75
N ARG A 385 -1.89 17.55 8.87
CA ARG A 385 -2.65 17.44 10.15
C ARG A 385 -4.08 17.94 10.01
N LYS A 386 -4.30 19.08 9.35
CA LYS A 386 -5.65 19.60 9.09
C LYS A 386 -6.45 18.65 8.22
N LEU A 387 -5.82 18.10 7.19
CA LEU A 387 -6.46 17.15 6.31
C LEU A 387 -6.83 15.85 7.06
N ALA A 388 -5.92 15.32 7.88
CA ALA A 388 -6.17 14.14 8.71
C ALA A 388 -7.33 14.35 9.70
N ILE A 389 -7.44 15.53 10.32
CA ILE A 389 -8.56 15.88 11.22
C ILE A 389 -9.88 15.92 10.45
N VAL A 390 -9.95 16.66 9.34
CA VAL A 390 -11.15 16.72 8.48
C VAL A 390 -11.53 15.32 8.00
N GLU A 391 -10.54 14.52 7.78
CA GLU A 391 -10.72 13.16 7.39
C GLU A 391 -11.22 12.29 8.56
N ALA A 392 -10.77 12.45 9.75
CA ALA A 392 -11.26 11.76 10.94
C ALA A 392 -12.69 12.22 11.33
N GLU A 393 -12.98 13.53 11.23
CA GLU A 393 -14.32 14.09 11.53
C GLU A 393 -15.40 13.64 10.54
N ARG A 394 -15.01 13.29 9.33
CA ARG A 394 -15.91 12.70 8.35
C ARG A 394 -16.25 11.23 8.66
N LYS A 395 -15.57 10.62 9.62
CA LYS A 395 -15.91 9.30 10.14
C LYS A 395 -17.08 9.43 11.09
N PRO A 396 -18.33 9.03 10.73
CA PRO A 396 -19.41 9.00 11.70
C PRO A 396 -19.02 8.07 12.83
N VAL A 397 -19.26 8.49 14.06
CA VAL A 397 -19.24 7.60 15.21
C VAL A 397 -20.54 6.80 15.10
N GLU A 398 -20.52 5.65 14.49
CA GLU A 398 -21.62 4.70 14.50
C GLU A 398 -21.33 3.63 15.53
N GLU A 399 -22.28 3.42 16.43
CA GLU A 399 -22.35 2.26 17.33
C GLU A 399 -22.71 1.02 16.49
N GLU A 400 -21.80 0.59 15.61
CA GLU A 400 -21.91 -0.72 14.96
C GLU A 400 -21.34 -1.78 15.92
N MET A 401 -21.96 -2.97 15.93
CA MET A 401 -21.36 -4.12 16.59
C MET A 401 -19.92 -4.27 16.04
N PRO A 402 -18.91 -4.20 16.90
CA PRO A 402 -17.52 -4.19 16.43
C PRO A 402 -17.22 -5.49 15.70
N GLU A 403 -16.69 -5.39 14.50
CA GLU A 403 -16.25 -6.55 13.72
C GLU A 403 -15.25 -7.40 14.52
N ARG A 404 -15.52 -8.70 14.64
CA ARG A 404 -14.67 -9.65 15.38
C ARG A 404 -14.51 -10.93 14.59
N LEU A 405 -13.27 -11.26 14.27
CA LEU A 405 -12.92 -12.46 13.49
C LEU A 405 -12.38 -13.57 14.39
N LEU A 406 -12.98 -14.74 14.29
CA LEU A 406 -12.52 -15.96 14.94
C LEU A 406 -11.78 -16.84 13.93
N VAL A 407 -10.58 -17.29 14.28
CA VAL A 407 -9.75 -18.15 13.42
C VAL A 407 -9.41 -19.45 14.17
N PRO A 408 -10.24 -20.50 14.06
CA PRO A 408 -9.93 -21.80 14.61
C PRO A 408 -8.70 -22.41 13.94
N ILE A 409 -7.68 -22.75 14.74
CA ILE A 409 -6.40 -23.25 14.29
C ILE A 409 -6.18 -24.66 14.85
N SER A 410 -6.11 -25.65 13.99
CA SER A 410 -5.85 -27.04 14.38
C SER A 410 -4.42 -27.50 14.10
N ARG A 411 -3.72 -26.85 13.15
CA ARG A 411 -2.37 -27.21 12.73
C ARG A 411 -1.54 -25.98 12.40
N GLN A 412 -0.25 -26.02 12.72
CA GLN A 412 0.68 -24.93 12.47
C GLN A 412 0.85 -24.63 10.96
N GLY A 413 0.82 -25.63 10.10
CA GLY A 413 1.08 -25.47 8.65
C GLY A 413 0.03 -24.65 7.88
N HIS A 414 -1.18 -24.46 8.42
CA HIS A 414 -2.22 -23.63 7.81
C HIS A 414 -2.49 -22.33 8.55
N MET A 415 -1.87 -22.16 9.72
CA MET A 415 -2.09 -21.02 10.61
C MET A 415 -1.82 -19.68 9.91
N GLU A 416 -0.69 -19.56 9.25
CA GLU A 416 -0.27 -18.31 8.63
C GLU A 416 -1.19 -17.90 7.50
N SER A 417 -1.57 -18.82 6.61
CA SER A 417 -2.47 -18.52 5.49
C SER A 417 -3.88 -18.13 5.94
N LEU A 418 -4.38 -18.75 7.02
CA LEU A 418 -5.68 -18.39 7.60
C LEU A 418 -5.65 -17.02 8.28
N LEU A 419 -4.57 -16.71 8.99
CA LEU A 419 -4.39 -15.40 9.61
C LEU A 419 -4.20 -14.31 8.55
N ASP A 420 -3.45 -14.57 7.48
CA ASP A 420 -3.30 -13.65 6.36
C ASP A 420 -4.66 -13.34 5.72
N PHE A 421 -5.48 -14.35 5.48
CA PHE A 421 -6.82 -14.15 4.94
C PHE A 421 -7.69 -13.33 5.90
N ALA A 422 -7.70 -13.67 7.19
CA ALA A 422 -8.46 -12.93 8.20
C ALA A 422 -8.02 -11.46 8.30
N LEU A 423 -6.71 -11.20 8.23
CA LEU A 423 -6.15 -9.84 8.22
C LEU A 423 -6.56 -9.06 6.96
N MET A 424 -6.62 -9.72 5.80
CA MET A 424 -6.98 -9.08 4.53
C MET A 424 -8.48 -8.78 4.40
N ILE A 425 -9.35 -9.56 5.04
CA ILE A 425 -10.80 -9.31 5.05
C ILE A 425 -11.25 -8.43 6.21
N LYS A 426 -10.41 -8.24 7.24
CA LYS A 426 -10.69 -7.35 8.36
C LYS A 426 -10.71 -5.90 7.90
N ASP A 427 -11.66 -5.12 8.42
CA ASP A 427 -11.64 -3.67 8.23
C ASP A 427 -10.36 -3.08 8.85
N PRO A 428 -9.49 -2.43 8.07
CA PRO A 428 -8.28 -1.79 8.57
C PRO A 428 -8.52 -0.73 9.65
N ASP A 429 -9.70 -0.12 9.64
CA ASP A 429 -10.09 0.92 10.60
C ASP A 429 -10.70 0.32 11.89
N ALA A 430 -11.05 -0.98 11.90
CA ALA A 430 -11.61 -1.65 13.08
C ALA A 430 -10.52 -1.94 14.11
N ASN A 431 -10.62 -1.30 15.27
CA ASN A 431 -9.68 -1.46 16.40
C ASN A 431 -9.98 -2.70 17.27
N THR A 432 -10.55 -3.75 16.67
CA THR A 432 -10.93 -5.00 17.32
C THR A 432 -9.86 -6.06 17.15
N PRO A 433 -9.66 -6.95 18.12
CA PRO A 433 -8.71 -8.04 17.95
C PRO A 433 -9.22 -9.13 17.01
N ILE A 434 -8.27 -9.83 16.37
CA ILE A 434 -8.52 -11.15 15.77
C ILE A 434 -8.36 -12.19 16.87
N TYR A 435 -9.20 -13.22 16.87
CA TYR A 435 -9.22 -14.27 17.86
C TYR A 435 -8.75 -15.61 17.27
N PRO A 436 -7.45 -15.93 17.26
CA PRO A 436 -6.99 -17.29 17.04
C PRO A 436 -7.56 -18.20 18.14
N LEU A 437 -8.25 -19.27 17.73
CA LEU A 437 -8.89 -20.21 18.64
C LEU A 437 -8.28 -21.60 18.52
N ALA A 438 -7.92 -22.18 19.64
CA ALA A 438 -7.61 -23.59 19.76
C ALA A 438 -8.67 -24.30 20.58
N VAL A 439 -9.27 -25.35 20.04
CA VAL A 439 -10.20 -26.19 20.78
C VAL A 439 -9.51 -27.54 21.07
N VAL A 440 -9.42 -27.87 22.33
CA VAL A 440 -8.89 -29.13 22.84
C VAL A 440 -10.07 -29.99 23.31
N GLN A 441 -10.16 -31.19 22.76
CA GLN A 441 -11.21 -32.11 23.19
C GLN A 441 -10.95 -32.59 24.61
N ASP A 442 -12.00 -32.56 25.44
CA ASP A 442 -11.94 -33.00 26.83
C ASP A 442 -11.63 -34.50 26.92
N GLY A 443 -10.73 -34.88 27.84
CA GLY A 443 -10.28 -36.22 28.04
C GLY A 443 -9.00 -36.31 28.88
N GLU A 444 -8.53 -37.52 29.15
CA GLU A 444 -7.34 -37.77 30.02
C GLU A 444 -6.06 -37.07 29.52
N GLU A 445 -5.92 -36.88 28.22
CA GLU A 445 -4.78 -36.19 27.58
C GLU A 445 -4.97 -34.68 27.40
N ALA A 446 -6.10 -34.10 27.84
CA ALA A 446 -6.43 -32.69 27.59
C ALA A 446 -5.33 -31.73 28.05
N LYS A 447 -4.72 -31.96 29.24
CA LYS A 447 -3.64 -31.11 29.76
C LYS A 447 -2.39 -31.09 28.85
N GLN A 448 -2.01 -32.26 28.29
CA GLN A 448 -0.86 -32.35 27.38
C GLN A 448 -1.17 -31.66 26.02
N LYS A 449 -2.38 -31.86 25.52
CA LYS A 449 -2.84 -31.22 24.29
C LYS A 449 -2.93 -29.70 24.44
N VAL A 450 -3.37 -29.16 25.58
CA VAL A 450 -3.35 -27.73 25.87
C VAL A 450 -1.93 -27.17 25.86
N ALA A 451 -0.97 -27.85 26.46
CA ALA A 451 0.42 -27.42 26.43
C ALA A 451 1.04 -27.40 25.03
N LEU A 452 0.71 -28.38 24.19
CA LEU A 452 1.14 -28.43 22.79
C LEU A 452 0.50 -27.32 21.96
N THR A 453 -0.80 -27.11 22.14
CA THR A 453 -1.58 -26.10 21.45
C THR A 453 -1.17 -24.68 21.85
N GLY A 454 -0.71 -24.50 23.12
CA GLY A 454 -0.16 -23.23 23.59
C GLY A 454 0.96 -22.69 22.71
N LYS A 455 1.88 -23.56 22.26
CA LYS A 455 2.96 -23.18 21.32
C LYS A 455 2.43 -22.68 19.96
N ILE A 456 1.35 -23.30 19.46
CA ILE A 456 0.72 -22.87 18.20
C ILE A 456 0.06 -21.50 18.39
N MET A 457 -0.58 -21.29 19.55
CA MET A 457 -1.22 -20.00 19.87
C MET A 457 -0.21 -18.88 20.09
N GLU A 458 0.92 -19.15 20.75
CA GLU A 458 2.04 -18.21 20.86
C GLU A 458 2.56 -17.83 19.46
N ALA A 459 2.77 -18.81 18.57
CA ALA A 459 3.19 -18.54 17.22
C ALA A 459 2.16 -17.71 16.43
N ALA A 460 0.86 -17.95 16.64
CA ALA A 460 -0.21 -17.17 16.03
C ALA A 460 -0.20 -15.70 16.50
N VAL A 461 -0.02 -15.47 17.80
CA VAL A 461 0.10 -14.14 18.39
C VAL A 461 1.34 -13.42 17.87
N MET A 462 2.49 -14.10 17.83
CA MET A 462 3.72 -13.52 17.28
C MET A 462 3.58 -13.19 15.78
N TYR A 463 2.91 -14.05 15.03
CA TYR A 463 2.70 -13.83 13.60
C TYR A 463 1.82 -12.61 13.33
N ALA A 464 0.65 -12.59 13.90
CA ALA A 464 -0.29 -11.50 13.67
C ALA A 464 0.12 -10.20 14.42
N GLY A 465 0.83 -10.30 15.55
CA GLY A 465 1.44 -9.14 16.20
C GLY A 465 2.48 -8.42 15.34
N ALA A 466 3.13 -9.13 14.40
CA ALA A 466 4.03 -8.51 13.44
C ALA A 466 3.33 -7.59 12.42
N THR A 467 2.00 -7.58 12.36
CA THR A 467 1.19 -6.70 11.49
C THR A 467 0.59 -5.49 12.23
N GLU A 468 1.03 -5.25 13.48
CA GLU A 468 0.44 -4.24 14.38
C GLU A 468 -1.05 -4.46 14.69
N SER A 469 -1.61 -5.57 14.23
CA SER A 469 -3.01 -5.92 14.50
C SER A 469 -3.17 -6.46 15.91
N ARG A 470 -4.23 -6.06 16.60
CA ARG A 470 -4.55 -6.61 17.91
C ARG A 470 -4.96 -8.08 17.76
N VAL A 471 -4.36 -8.95 18.56
CA VAL A 471 -4.61 -10.39 18.56
C VAL A 471 -4.82 -10.86 19.98
N GLN A 472 -5.87 -11.66 20.18
CA GLN A 472 -6.18 -12.28 21.45
C GLN A 472 -6.38 -13.77 21.25
N ALA A 473 -5.36 -14.58 21.55
CA ALA A 473 -5.46 -16.03 21.45
C ALA A 473 -6.39 -16.60 22.53
N VAL A 474 -7.23 -17.54 22.12
CA VAL A 474 -8.19 -18.22 22.98
C VAL A 474 -7.97 -19.72 22.91
N THR A 475 -7.87 -20.38 24.06
CA THR A 475 -7.81 -21.84 24.13
C THR A 475 -9.03 -22.33 24.92
N ARG A 476 -9.75 -23.31 24.38
CA ARG A 476 -10.91 -23.91 25.00
C ARG A 476 -10.77 -25.40 25.13
N ILE A 477 -11.32 -25.94 26.22
CA ILE A 477 -11.55 -27.37 26.38
C ILE A 477 -13.05 -27.58 26.24
N ASP A 478 -13.47 -28.44 25.30
CA ASP A 478 -14.86 -28.74 25.04
C ASP A 478 -15.05 -30.23 24.65
N LEU A 479 -16.29 -30.71 24.65
CA LEU A 479 -16.61 -32.10 24.30
C LEU A 479 -16.23 -32.43 22.87
N ASN A 480 -16.45 -31.48 21.93
CA ASN A 480 -16.02 -31.58 20.55
C ASN A 480 -15.60 -30.21 20.00
N VAL A 481 -14.95 -30.23 18.84
CA VAL A 481 -14.39 -29.02 18.23
C VAL A 481 -15.48 -28.04 17.77
N SER A 482 -16.61 -28.54 17.24
CA SER A 482 -17.72 -27.70 16.75
C SER A 482 -18.39 -26.93 17.87
N ASP A 483 -18.65 -27.56 19.02
CA ASP A 483 -19.25 -26.91 20.18
C ASP A 483 -18.32 -25.85 20.76
N GLY A 484 -17.02 -26.15 20.83
CA GLY A 484 -16.01 -25.20 21.28
C GLY A 484 -15.94 -23.94 20.39
N ILE A 485 -16.06 -24.11 19.06
CA ILE A 485 -16.12 -22.98 18.11
C ILE A 485 -17.43 -22.19 18.32
N ALA A 486 -18.56 -22.87 18.40
CA ALA A 486 -19.87 -22.22 18.54
C ALA A 486 -19.98 -21.41 19.85
N ARG A 487 -19.49 -21.98 20.97
CA ARG A 487 -19.46 -21.24 22.24
C ARG A 487 -18.51 -20.05 22.20
N ALA A 488 -17.32 -20.20 21.57
CA ALA A 488 -16.39 -19.09 21.40
C ALA A 488 -17.00 -17.98 20.55
N ALA A 489 -17.70 -18.32 19.46
CA ALA A 489 -18.39 -17.35 18.61
C ALA A 489 -19.42 -16.54 19.41
N LYS A 490 -20.27 -17.20 20.18
CA LYS A 490 -21.30 -16.54 21.02
C LYS A 490 -20.69 -15.68 22.12
N GLU A 491 -19.73 -16.20 22.88
CA GLU A 491 -19.15 -15.48 24.04
C GLU A 491 -18.32 -14.26 23.63
N LEU A 492 -17.61 -14.35 22.51
CA LEU A 492 -16.80 -13.27 21.99
C LEU A 492 -17.57 -12.33 21.05
N MET A 493 -18.86 -12.60 20.80
CA MET A 493 -19.71 -11.86 19.85
C MET A 493 -19.00 -11.73 18.50
N ILE A 494 -18.63 -12.85 17.91
CA ILE A 494 -17.93 -12.95 16.62
C ILE A 494 -18.89 -12.57 15.49
N THR A 495 -18.36 -11.93 14.46
CA THR A 495 -19.09 -11.60 13.22
C THR A 495 -18.70 -12.52 12.08
N ASP A 496 -17.46 -12.99 12.08
CA ASP A 496 -16.90 -13.77 10.98
C ASP A 496 -16.01 -14.90 11.52
N VAL A 497 -16.19 -16.10 10.98
CA VAL A 497 -15.37 -17.27 11.34
C VAL A 497 -14.59 -17.75 10.12
N VAL A 498 -13.27 -17.84 10.25
CA VAL A 498 -12.34 -18.28 9.20
C VAL A 498 -11.84 -19.67 9.52
N LEU A 499 -12.34 -20.69 8.83
CA LEU A 499 -12.02 -22.09 9.02
C LEU A 499 -11.02 -22.59 7.98
N GLY A 500 -10.03 -23.34 8.39
CA GLY A 500 -9.19 -24.11 7.48
C GLY A 500 -9.90 -25.39 7.05
N TRP A 501 -9.86 -25.68 5.76
CA TRP A 501 -10.36 -26.93 5.23
C TRP A 501 -9.37 -28.06 5.48
N THR A 502 -9.87 -29.22 5.88
CA THR A 502 -9.06 -30.41 6.08
C THR A 502 -9.63 -31.55 5.24
N ASP A 503 -8.94 -31.89 4.18
CA ASP A 503 -9.32 -33.01 3.29
C ASP A 503 -9.08 -34.39 3.93
N LYS A 504 -8.40 -34.44 5.08
CA LYS A 504 -8.16 -35.70 5.81
C LYS A 504 -9.27 -35.92 6.83
N THR A 505 -10.37 -36.46 6.36
CA THR A 505 -11.35 -37.10 7.25
C THR A 505 -10.63 -38.17 8.09
N THR A 506 -10.80 -38.12 9.39
CA THR A 506 -10.33 -39.18 10.30
C THR A 506 -11.00 -40.50 9.92
N THR A 507 -10.38 -41.62 10.27
CA THR A 507 -10.97 -42.96 9.97
C THR A 507 -12.39 -43.06 10.54
N THR A 508 -12.66 -42.40 11.64
CA THR A 508 -13.97 -42.31 12.30
C THR A 508 -14.96 -41.45 11.48
N GLU A 509 -14.54 -40.29 10.94
CA GLU A 509 -15.37 -39.47 10.06
C GLU A 509 -15.68 -40.14 8.73
N ARG A 510 -14.79 -40.96 8.20
CA ARG A 510 -15.05 -41.78 7.00
C ARG A 510 -16.09 -42.84 7.23
N LEU A 511 -16.10 -43.47 8.42
CA LEU A 511 -17.02 -44.55 8.75
C LEU A 511 -18.40 -44.05 9.24
N PHE A 512 -18.45 -42.94 9.96
CA PHE A 512 -19.64 -42.44 10.62
C PHE A 512 -20.13 -41.08 10.13
N GLY A 513 -19.33 -40.36 9.31
CA GLY A 513 -19.67 -39.02 8.83
C GLY A 513 -20.96 -38.96 8.01
N SER A 514 -21.32 -40.06 7.35
CA SER A 514 -22.63 -40.16 6.65
C SER A 514 -23.83 -40.28 7.61
N ILE A 515 -23.60 -40.62 8.89
CA ILE A 515 -24.64 -40.81 9.90
C ILE A 515 -24.69 -39.65 10.87
N PHE A 516 -23.53 -39.07 11.25
CA PHE A 516 -23.42 -38.03 12.28
C PHE A 516 -22.98 -36.65 11.75
N GLY A 517 -22.79 -36.48 10.45
CA GLY A 517 -22.28 -35.27 9.84
C GLY A 517 -20.76 -35.10 9.98
N THR A 518 -20.17 -34.21 9.20
CA THR A 518 -18.77 -33.81 9.31
C THR A 518 -18.60 -32.74 10.37
N THR A 519 -17.39 -32.48 10.84
CA THR A 519 -17.10 -31.36 11.76
C THR A 519 -17.61 -30.03 11.19
N LEU A 520 -17.50 -29.84 9.87
CA LEU A 520 -18.02 -28.64 9.19
C LEU A 520 -19.54 -28.58 9.25
N ASP A 521 -20.27 -29.69 9.00
CA ASP A 521 -21.73 -29.71 9.08
C ASP A 521 -22.24 -29.35 10.47
N ASN A 522 -21.54 -29.84 11.52
CA ASN A 522 -21.88 -29.50 12.90
C ASN A 522 -21.61 -28.03 13.23
N VAL A 523 -20.50 -27.44 12.72
CA VAL A 523 -20.22 -26.02 12.88
C VAL A 523 -21.30 -25.19 12.15
N LEU A 524 -21.68 -25.56 10.92
CA LEU A 524 -22.71 -24.85 10.15
C LEU A 524 -24.11 -24.89 10.80
N GLN A 525 -24.38 -25.91 11.62
CA GLN A 525 -25.65 -25.99 12.40
C GLN A 525 -25.63 -25.17 13.68
N SER A 526 -24.44 -24.90 14.25
CA SER A 526 -24.31 -24.29 15.58
C SER A 526 -23.81 -22.85 15.57
N VAL A 527 -23.24 -22.40 14.44
CA VAL A 527 -22.68 -21.05 14.23
C VAL A 527 -23.49 -20.36 13.16
N TRP A 528 -24.09 -19.23 13.46
CA TRP A 528 -25.00 -18.50 12.57
C TRP A 528 -24.33 -17.35 11.82
N GLU A 529 -23.17 -16.92 12.28
CA GLU A 529 -22.34 -15.87 11.73
C GLU A 529 -21.79 -16.23 10.34
N ASN A 530 -21.16 -15.28 9.65
CA ASN A 530 -20.51 -15.57 8.36
C ASN A 530 -19.34 -16.54 8.55
N ILE A 531 -19.30 -17.59 7.72
CA ILE A 531 -18.24 -18.60 7.78
C ILE A 531 -17.49 -18.63 6.44
N TYR A 532 -16.17 -18.53 6.50
CA TYR A 532 -15.26 -18.69 5.37
C TYR A 532 -14.46 -19.98 5.54
N VAL A 533 -14.70 -20.97 4.70
CA VAL A 533 -13.95 -22.22 4.71
C VAL A 533 -12.87 -22.16 3.65
N CYS A 534 -11.61 -22.18 4.08
CA CYS A 534 -10.45 -21.85 3.27
C CYS A 534 -9.56 -23.04 2.99
N ASP A 535 -9.17 -23.22 1.73
CA ASP A 535 -8.13 -24.16 1.28
C ASP A 535 -7.09 -23.42 0.46
N PHE A 536 -5.91 -23.19 1.05
CA PHE A 536 -4.85 -22.40 0.44
C PHE A 536 -3.64 -23.26 0.09
N HIS A 537 -3.29 -23.28 -1.18
CA HIS A 537 -2.15 -24.01 -1.74
C HIS A 537 -0.94 -23.11 -1.99
N TYR A 538 -1.18 -21.80 -2.15
CA TYR A 538 -0.14 -20.78 -2.37
C TYR A 538 -0.54 -19.46 -1.68
N PRO A 539 0.42 -18.56 -1.42
CA PRO A 539 0.15 -17.27 -0.79
C PRO A 539 -0.87 -16.44 -1.56
N LEU A 540 -1.79 -15.79 -0.85
CA LEU A 540 -2.89 -15.01 -1.44
C LEU A 540 -2.41 -13.86 -2.33
N ASN A 541 -1.28 -13.27 -2.02
CA ASN A 541 -0.66 -12.20 -2.82
C ASN A 541 -0.20 -12.65 -4.22
N ALA A 542 -0.14 -13.95 -4.49
CA ALA A 542 0.16 -14.48 -5.82
C ALA A 542 -1.09 -14.57 -6.73
N THR A 543 -2.27 -14.22 -6.21
CA THR A 543 -3.55 -14.27 -6.93
C THR A 543 -3.60 -13.19 -8.02
N ARG A 544 -4.07 -13.57 -9.22
CA ARG A 544 -4.26 -12.62 -10.34
C ARG A 544 -5.69 -12.15 -10.47
N LYS A 545 -6.61 -13.05 -10.27
CA LYS A 545 -8.04 -12.83 -10.44
C LYS A 545 -8.78 -13.50 -9.30
N LEU A 546 -9.74 -12.81 -8.75
CA LEU A 546 -10.69 -13.33 -7.78
C LEU A 546 -11.98 -13.65 -8.52
N VAL A 547 -12.41 -14.89 -8.48
CA VAL A 547 -13.65 -15.36 -9.10
C VAL A 547 -14.65 -15.65 -8.00
N LEU A 548 -15.71 -14.84 -7.89
CA LEU A 548 -16.81 -15.07 -6.96
C LEU A 548 -18.00 -15.67 -7.69
N VAL A 549 -18.40 -16.85 -7.28
CA VAL A 549 -19.58 -17.53 -7.82
C VAL A 549 -20.71 -17.46 -6.81
N MET A 550 -21.83 -16.91 -7.21
CA MET A 550 -23.01 -16.72 -6.37
C MET A 550 -24.19 -17.53 -6.91
N PRO A 551 -24.94 -18.25 -6.06
CA PRO A 551 -26.15 -18.95 -6.46
C PRO A 551 -27.27 -17.97 -6.84
N LYS A 552 -28.33 -18.48 -7.46
CA LYS A 552 -29.56 -17.73 -7.68
C LYS A 552 -30.17 -17.36 -6.33
N ASN A 553 -30.72 -16.14 -6.22
CA ASN A 553 -31.31 -15.56 -5.01
C ASN A 553 -30.32 -15.26 -3.87
N ALA A 554 -29.01 -15.23 -4.14
CA ALA A 554 -28.01 -14.87 -3.14
C ALA A 554 -28.22 -13.47 -2.55
N GLU A 555 -28.83 -12.56 -3.32
CA GLU A 555 -29.17 -11.20 -2.92
C GLU A 555 -30.20 -11.12 -1.78
N TYR A 556 -30.90 -12.20 -1.50
CA TYR A 556 -31.89 -12.28 -0.41
C TYR A 556 -31.34 -12.86 0.90
N GLU A 557 -30.09 -13.32 0.92
CA GLU A 557 -29.45 -13.78 2.15
C GLU A 557 -29.10 -12.61 3.05
N ILE A 558 -29.29 -12.73 4.36
CA ILE A 558 -29.03 -11.67 5.35
C ILE A 558 -27.56 -11.22 5.27
N GLY A 559 -26.64 -12.16 5.23
CA GLY A 559 -25.21 -11.88 5.13
C GLY A 559 -24.73 -11.41 3.74
N PHE A 560 -25.62 -11.19 2.74
CA PHE A 560 -25.22 -10.85 1.37
C PHE A 560 -24.29 -9.64 1.29
N LEU A 561 -24.72 -8.53 1.86
CA LEU A 561 -23.95 -7.29 1.77
C LEU A 561 -22.65 -7.37 2.57
N HIS A 562 -22.66 -8.07 3.69
CA HIS A 562 -21.49 -8.25 4.53
C HIS A 562 -20.38 -9.01 3.78
N TYR A 563 -20.67 -10.21 3.23
CA TYR A 563 -19.62 -10.94 2.52
C TYR A 563 -19.20 -10.27 1.21
N ILE A 564 -20.09 -9.56 0.51
CA ILE A 564 -19.72 -8.76 -0.67
C ILE A 564 -18.71 -7.68 -0.30
N GLN A 565 -18.89 -7.00 0.84
CA GLN A 565 -17.92 -6.04 1.36
C GLN A 565 -16.56 -6.68 1.60
N LYS A 566 -16.54 -7.85 2.25
CA LYS A 566 -15.30 -8.59 2.52
C LYS A 566 -14.58 -9.02 1.24
N VAL A 567 -15.33 -9.48 0.23
CA VAL A 567 -14.78 -9.81 -1.08
C VAL A 567 -14.20 -8.58 -1.78
N PHE A 568 -14.88 -7.44 -1.70
CA PHE A 568 -14.37 -6.18 -2.27
C PHE A 568 -13.10 -5.72 -1.55
N LEU A 569 -13.08 -5.81 -0.23
CA LEU A 569 -11.91 -5.47 0.57
C LEU A 569 -10.74 -6.38 0.22
N LEU A 570 -10.95 -7.70 0.15
CA LEU A 570 -9.93 -8.66 -0.25
C LEU A 570 -9.40 -8.37 -1.67
N SER A 571 -10.30 -8.16 -2.64
CA SER A 571 -9.93 -7.80 -4.02
C SER A 571 -9.04 -6.56 -4.07
N LYS A 572 -9.36 -5.54 -3.26
CA LYS A 572 -8.57 -4.32 -3.13
C LYS A 572 -7.22 -4.57 -2.47
N GLN A 573 -7.18 -5.33 -1.38
CA GLN A 573 -5.95 -5.64 -0.62
C GLN A 573 -4.92 -6.42 -1.45
N ILE A 574 -5.38 -7.41 -2.23
CA ILE A 574 -4.49 -8.21 -3.09
C ILE A 574 -4.32 -7.62 -4.50
N GLY A 575 -5.01 -6.52 -4.83
CA GLY A 575 -4.97 -5.90 -6.16
C GLY A 575 -5.44 -6.81 -7.29
N ALA A 576 -6.28 -7.82 -7.01
CA ALA A 576 -6.76 -8.77 -7.99
C ALA A 576 -7.99 -8.25 -8.73
N ARG A 577 -8.12 -8.58 -10.02
CA ARG A 577 -9.34 -8.29 -10.80
C ARG A 577 -10.48 -9.16 -10.28
N LEU A 578 -11.67 -8.58 -10.19
CA LEU A 578 -12.84 -9.28 -9.67
C LEU A 578 -13.76 -9.73 -10.83
N LEU A 579 -13.99 -11.03 -10.91
CA LEU A 579 -14.99 -11.65 -11.79
C LEU A 579 -16.16 -12.15 -10.95
N LEU A 580 -17.33 -11.56 -11.13
CA LEU A 580 -18.56 -11.98 -10.47
C LEU A 580 -19.41 -12.86 -11.41
N CYS A 581 -19.58 -14.12 -11.02
CA CYS A 581 -20.45 -15.06 -11.72
C CYS A 581 -21.80 -15.15 -10.97
N CYS A 582 -22.83 -14.52 -11.51
CA CYS A 582 -24.15 -14.42 -10.85
C CYS A 582 -25.29 -14.27 -11.86
N CYS A 583 -26.54 -14.38 -11.40
CA CYS A 583 -27.71 -14.11 -12.21
C CYS A 583 -27.94 -12.59 -12.36
N ALA A 584 -28.79 -12.20 -13.33
CA ALA A 584 -29.06 -10.78 -13.62
C ALA A 584 -29.62 -10.00 -12.43
N LYS A 585 -30.45 -10.63 -11.57
CA LYS A 585 -31.01 -10.00 -10.37
C LYS A 585 -29.90 -9.71 -9.34
N THR A 586 -29.06 -10.67 -9.05
CA THR A 586 -27.91 -10.51 -8.15
C THR A 586 -26.93 -9.45 -8.68
N GLN A 587 -26.67 -9.43 -10.01
CA GLN A 587 -25.88 -8.38 -10.64
C GLN A 587 -26.46 -6.99 -10.38
N SER A 588 -27.77 -6.80 -10.62
CA SER A 588 -28.43 -5.52 -10.38
C SER A 588 -28.34 -5.09 -8.91
N ALA A 589 -28.42 -6.02 -7.95
CA ALA A 589 -28.26 -5.74 -6.53
C ALA A 589 -26.83 -5.27 -6.19
N VAL A 590 -25.80 -5.92 -6.75
CA VAL A 590 -24.40 -5.50 -6.60
C VAL A 590 -24.15 -4.13 -7.23
N GLU A 591 -24.67 -3.89 -8.44
CA GLU A 591 -24.53 -2.60 -9.13
C GLU A 591 -25.22 -1.47 -8.36
N ALA A 592 -26.42 -1.70 -7.83
CA ALA A 592 -27.12 -0.74 -6.98
C ALA A 592 -26.30 -0.41 -5.72
N TYR A 593 -25.71 -1.41 -5.09
CA TYR A 593 -24.81 -1.24 -3.96
C TYR A 593 -23.59 -0.38 -4.31
N LEU A 594 -22.91 -0.68 -5.43
CA LEU A 594 -21.76 0.09 -5.91
C LEU A 594 -22.10 1.55 -6.20
N GLN A 595 -23.27 1.81 -6.80
CA GLN A 595 -23.75 3.16 -7.08
C GLN A 595 -24.08 3.93 -5.80
N GLN A 596 -24.78 3.30 -4.87
CA GLN A 596 -25.17 3.92 -3.60
C GLN A 596 -23.98 4.37 -2.79
N PHE A 597 -22.92 3.54 -2.73
CA PHE A 597 -21.70 3.83 -1.97
C PHE A 597 -20.60 4.46 -2.80
N LYS A 598 -20.86 4.76 -4.09
CA LYS A 598 -19.91 5.36 -5.05
C LYS A 598 -18.55 4.65 -5.05
N LEU A 599 -18.58 3.32 -4.99
CA LEU A 599 -17.39 2.50 -5.00
C LEU A 599 -16.87 2.37 -6.43
N SER A 600 -15.58 2.59 -6.66
CA SER A 600 -14.95 2.36 -7.95
C SER A 600 -14.06 1.12 -7.87
N ILE A 601 -14.64 -0.02 -8.23
CA ILE A 601 -13.95 -1.31 -8.31
C ILE A 601 -14.09 -1.80 -9.74
N GLU A 602 -13.02 -2.34 -10.32
CA GLU A 602 -13.05 -2.95 -11.65
C GLU A 602 -13.66 -4.34 -11.53
N ILE A 603 -14.93 -4.47 -11.88
CA ILE A 603 -15.68 -5.73 -11.81
C ILE A 603 -16.06 -6.16 -13.21
N THR A 604 -15.83 -7.42 -13.51
CA THR A 604 -16.37 -8.09 -14.70
C THR A 604 -17.51 -8.99 -14.28
N PHE A 605 -18.67 -8.86 -14.90
CA PHE A 605 -19.81 -9.73 -14.65
C PHE A 605 -19.90 -10.84 -15.70
N LYS A 606 -20.18 -12.05 -15.24
CA LYS A 606 -20.49 -13.20 -16.07
C LYS A 606 -21.83 -13.77 -15.65
N GLN A 607 -22.75 -13.90 -16.59
CA GLN A 607 -24.08 -14.50 -16.32
C GLN A 607 -23.90 -15.97 -15.89
N PHE A 608 -24.46 -16.28 -14.72
CA PHE A 608 -24.41 -17.58 -14.10
C PHE A 608 -25.70 -17.81 -13.30
N SER A 609 -26.51 -18.75 -13.72
CA SER A 609 -27.85 -18.94 -13.13
C SER A 609 -28.02 -20.32 -12.47
N ASN A 610 -27.16 -21.28 -12.79
CA ASN A 610 -27.31 -22.63 -12.25
C ASN A 610 -26.02 -23.11 -11.59
N ILE A 611 -26.06 -23.31 -10.27
CA ILE A 611 -24.90 -23.77 -9.50
C ILE A 611 -24.35 -25.14 -9.94
N GLU A 612 -25.18 -25.98 -10.60
CA GLU A 612 -24.74 -27.25 -11.18
C GLU A 612 -23.71 -27.06 -12.31
N GLU A 613 -23.69 -25.89 -12.93
CA GLU A 613 -22.75 -25.54 -13.99
C GLU A 613 -21.40 -25.04 -13.46
N LEU A 614 -21.22 -24.99 -12.13
CA LEU A 614 -20.00 -24.49 -11.49
C LEU A 614 -18.73 -25.12 -12.08
N LEU A 615 -18.76 -26.43 -12.35
CA LEU A 615 -17.60 -27.14 -12.90
C LEU A 615 -17.26 -26.72 -14.35
N LYS A 616 -18.21 -26.15 -15.09
CA LYS A 616 -17.93 -25.61 -16.44
C LYS A 616 -17.03 -24.38 -16.40
N LEU A 617 -16.96 -23.68 -15.24
CA LEU A 617 -16.08 -22.52 -15.04
C LEU A 617 -14.59 -22.91 -14.94
N GLU A 618 -14.24 -24.20 -14.88
CA GLU A 618 -12.86 -24.69 -14.89
C GLU A 618 -12.06 -24.13 -16.08
N LYS A 619 -12.72 -23.90 -17.22
CA LYS A 619 -12.11 -23.31 -18.42
C LYS A 619 -11.72 -21.83 -18.26
N ASP A 620 -12.41 -21.11 -17.37
CA ASP A 620 -12.22 -19.67 -17.12
C ASP A 620 -11.31 -19.40 -15.93
N ILE A 621 -10.99 -20.43 -15.15
CA ILE A 621 -10.22 -20.34 -13.90
C ILE A 621 -8.81 -20.89 -14.15
N THR A 622 -7.81 -20.06 -13.96
CA THR A 622 -6.40 -20.46 -14.08
C THR A 622 -5.83 -20.86 -12.71
N LYS A 623 -4.70 -21.58 -12.71
CA LYS A 623 -4.05 -22.05 -11.48
C LYS A 623 -3.66 -20.95 -10.47
N ASN A 624 -3.65 -19.69 -10.90
CA ASN A 624 -3.30 -18.55 -10.04
C ASN A 624 -4.53 -17.71 -9.66
N ASP A 625 -5.74 -18.20 -9.91
CA ASP A 625 -6.96 -17.49 -9.53
C ASP A 625 -7.48 -18.02 -8.19
N LEU A 626 -8.01 -17.12 -7.36
CA LEU A 626 -8.72 -17.48 -6.13
C LEU A 626 -10.19 -17.71 -6.49
N LEU A 627 -10.65 -18.93 -6.25
CA LEU A 627 -12.05 -19.28 -6.42
C LEU A 627 -12.81 -19.11 -5.09
N MET A 628 -13.78 -18.21 -5.08
CA MET A 628 -14.70 -18.02 -3.96
C MET A 628 -16.10 -18.46 -4.40
N VAL A 629 -16.74 -19.32 -3.61
CA VAL A 629 -18.08 -19.84 -3.90
C VAL A 629 -19.00 -19.57 -2.73
N VAL A 630 -20.10 -18.90 -2.97
CA VAL A 630 -21.14 -18.72 -1.96
C VAL A 630 -21.96 -20.00 -1.89
N ALA A 631 -21.95 -20.63 -0.73
CA ALA A 631 -22.70 -21.85 -0.42
C ALA A 631 -23.78 -21.51 0.61
N ALA A 632 -25.02 -21.62 0.18
CA ALA A 632 -26.14 -21.37 1.06
C ALA A 632 -26.35 -22.52 2.06
N ARG A 633 -26.83 -22.21 3.25
CA ARG A 633 -27.17 -23.21 4.27
C ARG A 633 -28.51 -23.87 3.96
N LYS A 634 -28.71 -25.10 4.45
CA LYS A 634 -29.98 -25.79 4.28
C LYS A 634 -31.13 -24.99 4.87
N GLY A 635 -32.21 -24.87 4.11
CA GLY A 635 -33.40 -24.13 4.53
C GLY A 635 -33.43 -22.66 4.12
N THR A 636 -32.39 -22.14 3.45
CA THR A 636 -32.37 -20.75 2.94
C THR A 636 -32.87 -20.68 1.49
N LEU A 637 -33.18 -19.43 1.05
CA LEU A 637 -33.77 -19.16 -0.28
C LEU A 637 -32.81 -19.45 -1.43
N SER A 638 -31.51 -19.33 -1.21
CA SER A 638 -30.48 -19.56 -2.23
C SER A 638 -29.92 -20.99 -2.18
N HIS A 639 -30.38 -21.82 -1.21
CA HIS A 639 -29.91 -23.19 -1.09
C HIS A 639 -30.36 -24.07 -2.27
N HIS A 640 -29.42 -24.84 -2.78
CA HIS A 640 -29.66 -25.86 -3.79
C HIS A 640 -29.03 -27.18 -3.35
N PRO A 641 -29.69 -28.34 -3.53
CA PRO A 641 -29.15 -29.66 -3.11
C PRO A 641 -27.74 -29.98 -3.67
N TYR A 642 -27.37 -29.37 -4.79
CA TYR A 642 -26.03 -29.47 -5.33
C TYR A 642 -24.95 -28.86 -4.42
N MET A 643 -25.32 -27.96 -3.50
CA MET A 643 -24.37 -27.38 -2.54
C MET A 643 -24.01 -28.36 -1.42
N ASP A 644 -24.85 -29.37 -1.18
CA ASP A 644 -24.52 -30.45 -0.27
C ASP A 644 -23.29 -31.20 -0.80
N GLY A 645 -22.21 -31.27 -0.01
CA GLY A 645 -20.94 -31.87 -0.45
C GLY A 645 -20.12 -31.02 -1.43
N MET A 646 -20.39 -29.71 -1.56
CA MET A 646 -19.61 -28.75 -2.33
C MET A 646 -18.11 -28.83 -2.04
N PRO A 647 -17.69 -28.92 -0.78
CA PRO A 647 -16.29 -29.07 -0.43
C PRO A 647 -15.58 -30.17 -1.23
N GLY A 648 -16.05 -31.40 -1.16
CA GLY A 648 -15.42 -32.54 -1.83
C GLY A 648 -15.44 -32.46 -3.37
N ARG A 649 -16.37 -31.72 -3.96
CA ARG A 649 -16.40 -31.49 -5.41
C ARG A 649 -15.36 -30.47 -5.84
N LEU A 650 -15.24 -29.39 -5.09
CA LEU A 650 -14.27 -28.33 -5.40
C LEU A 650 -12.83 -28.82 -5.24
N SER A 651 -12.51 -29.53 -4.15
CA SER A 651 -11.16 -30.07 -3.94
C SER A 651 -10.74 -31.05 -5.04
N LYS A 652 -11.69 -31.78 -5.61
CA LYS A 652 -11.41 -32.73 -6.69
C LYS A 652 -11.13 -32.04 -8.04
N HIS A 653 -11.87 -30.99 -8.39
CA HIS A 653 -11.76 -30.33 -9.70
C HIS A 653 -10.80 -29.14 -9.69
N PHE A 654 -10.69 -28.43 -8.59
CA PHE A 654 -9.86 -27.23 -8.45
C PHE A 654 -8.70 -27.42 -7.45
N SER A 655 -8.15 -28.64 -7.37
CA SER A 655 -7.11 -29.02 -6.41
C SER A 655 -5.82 -28.17 -6.46
N ALA A 656 -5.60 -27.43 -7.54
CA ALA A 656 -4.43 -26.54 -7.70
C ALA A 656 -4.73 -25.08 -7.41
N ASN A 657 -5.99 -24.71 -7.12
CA ASN A 657 -6.42 -23.35 -6.86
C ASN A 657 -6.55 -23.09 -5.36
N ASN A 658 -6.40 -21.83 -4.95
CA ASN A 658 -6.90 -21.39 -3.67
C ASN A 658 -8.42 -21.31 -3.72
N ILE A 659 -9.09 -21.87 -2.71
CA ILE A 659 -10.55 -21.96 -2.63
C ILE A 659 -11.04 -21.38 -1.32
N VAL A 660 -12.12 -20.60 -1.37
CA VAL A 660 -12.87 -20.15 -0.21
C VAL A 660 -14.36 -20.41 -0.42
N LEU A 661 -14.95 -21.18 0.47
CA LEU A 661 -16.40 -21.31 0.55
C LEU A 661 -16.94 -20.29 1.54
N ILE A 662 -17.95 -19.53 1.14
CA ILE A 662 -18.61 -18.54 1.95
C ILE A 662 -20.00 -19.06 2.33
N TYR A 663 -20.24 -19.18 3.62
CA TYR A 663 -21.58 -19.44 4.18
C TYR A 663 -22.06 -18.14 4.83
N PRO A 664 -23.06 -17.48 4.23
CA PRO A 664 -23.57 -16.22 4.76
C PRO A 664 -24.18 -16.36 6.14
N GLU A 665 -24.20 -15.24 6.87
CA GLU A 665 -24.90 -15.10 8.15
C GLU A 665 -26.38 -15.38 8.01
N GLN A 666 -26.99 -15.95 9.07
CA GLN A 666 -28.41 -16.26 9.17
C GLN A 666 -28.94 -16.00 10.57
N THR A 667 -30.27 -15.90 10.72
CA THR A 667 -30.93 -15.82 12.02
C THR A 667 -31.66 -17.13 12.34
N GLU A 668 -31.86 -17.39 13.64
CA GLU A 668 -32.60 -18.56 14.10
C GLU A 668 -34.06 -18.62 13.54
N MET A 669 -34.61 -17.46 13.11
CA MET A 669 -35.98 -17.37 12.57
C MET A 669 -36.15 -17.83 11.12
N ASP A 670 -35.03 -17.83 10.33
CA ASP A 670 -35.10 -18.18 8.90
C ASP A 670 -35.49 -19.63 8.63
N TYR A 671 -35.37 -20.51 9.65
CA TYR A 671 -35.79 -21.90 9.57
C TYR A 671 -37.34 -22.09 9.61
N ILE A 672 -38.08 -21.10 10.12
CA ILE A 672 -39.52 -21.23 10.38
C ILE A 672 -40.34 -20.70 9.21
N GLU A 673 -39.84 -19.77 8.41
CA GLU A 673 -40.53 -19.13 7.30
C GLU A 673 -40.26 -19.73 5.91
N ALA A 674 -39.59 -20.84 5.80
CA ALA A 674 -39.26 -21.53 4.53
C ALA A 674 -40.47 -22.04 3.71
N GLY A 675 -41.65 -21.47 3.90
CA GLY A 675 -42.86 -21.73 3.11
C GLY A 675 -43.19 -20.67 2.06
N VAL A 676 -42.41 -19.55 2.01
CA VAL A 676 -42.69 -18.44 1.06
C VAL A 676 -42.02 -18.72 -0.27
N GLN A 677 -42.79 -18.69 -1.37
CA GLN A 677 -42.22 -18.88 -2.70
C GLN A 677 -41.32 -17.68 -3.10
N PRO A 678 -40.17 -17.92 -3.74
CA PRO A 678 -39.23 -16.82 -4.10
C PRO A 678 -39.82 -15.77 -5.04
N GLU A 679 -40.90 -16.11 -5.73
CA GLU A 679 -41.58 -15.22 -6.69
C GLU A 679 -42.39 -14.08 -5.99
N ASP A 680 -42.73 -14.24 -4.72
CA ASP A 680 -43.44 -13.24 -3.90
C ASP A 680 -42.47 -12.24 -3.22
N LEU A 681 -41.16 -12.47 -3.30
CA LEU A 681 -40.17 -11.62 -2.70
C LEU A 681 -39.85 -10.43 -3.64
N THR A 682 -40.28 -9.26 -3.24
CA THR A 682 -39.86 -8.00 -3.89
C THR A 682 -38.44 -7.65 -3.48
N LEU A 683 -37.79 -6.72 -4.20
CA LEU A 683 -36.51 -6.16 -3.80
C LEU A 683 -36.51 -5.36 -2.48
N ALA A 684 -37.72 -5.26 -1.86
CA ALA A 684 -37.92 -4.54 -0.60
C ALA A 684 -36.99 -4.97 0.55
N PRO A 685 -36.74 -6.28 0.78
CA PRO A 685 -35.76 -6.68 1.81
C PRO A 685 -34.38 -6.14 1.59
N ILE A 686 -33.91 -6.10 0.32
CA ILE A 686 -32.60 -5.52 -0.01
C ILE A 686 -32.60 -4.00 0.15
N GLN A 687 -33.70 -3.34 -0.27
CA GLN A 687 -33.84 -1.90 -0.10
C GLN A 687 -33.91 -1.52 1.39
N GLU A 688 -34.55 -2.33 2.20
CA GLU A 688 -34.62 -2.15 3.64
C GLU A 688 -33.27 -2.44 4.32
N GLN A 689 -32.59 -3.51 3.92
CA GLN A 689 -31.20 -3.78 4.33
C GLN A 689 -30.24 -2.69 3.84
N LEU A 690 -30.37 -2.22 2.59
CA LEU A 690 -29.60 -1.10 2.06
C LEU A 690 -29.92 0.21 2.80
N ALA A 691 -31.17 0.44 3.19
CA ALA A 691 -31.56 1.60 3.98
C ALA A 691 -31.04 1.52 5.43
N ASN A 692 -31.09 0.35 6.05
CA ASN A 692 -30.51 0.09 7.37
C ASN A 692 -28.98 0.06 7.35
N LEU A 693 -28.38 -0.30 6.20
CA LEU A 693 -26.95 -0.32 5.93
C LEU A 693 -26.40 1.01 5.39
N ASN A 694 -27.23 2.05 5.30
CA ASN A 694 -26.70 3.43 5.13
C ASN A 694 -25.62 3.76 6.17
N LYS A 695 -25.63 3.05 7.26
CA LYS A 695 -24.62 3.08 8.31
C LYS A 695 -23.36 2.28 7.93
N LEU A 696 -23.48 1.00 7.58
CA LEU A 696 -22.38 0.10 7.20
C LEU A 696 -21.68 0.52 5.89
N GLY A 697 -22.45 0.92 4.91
CA GLY A 697 -21.87 1.30 3.62
C GLY A 697 -21.05 2.58 3.64
N LYS A 698 -21.19 3.43 4.67
CA LYS A 698 -20.27 4.54 4.88
C LYS A 698 -18.88 4.05 5.28
N ALA A 699 -18.77 2.95 6.04
CA ALA A 699 -17.50 2.34 6.38
C ALA A 699 -16.80 1.74 5.15
N VAL A 700 -17.55 1.02 4.31
CA VAL A 700 -17.01 0.44 3.06
C VAL A 700 -16.63 1.50 2.05
N LYS A 701 -17.42 2.58 1.93
CA LYS A 701 -17.05 3.72 1.10
C LYS A 701 -15.72 4.32 1.52
N ARG A 702 -15.42 4.34 2.81
CA ARG A 702 -14.10 4.74 3.34
C ARG A 702 -13.01 3.80 2.90
N ILE A 703 -13.22 2.48 3.06
CA ILE A 703 -12.22 1.45 2.78
C ILE A 703 -11.89 1.37 1.29
N LEU A 704 -12.93 1.41 0.44
CA LEU A 704 -12.78 1.14 -0.98
C LEU A 704 -12.56 2.38 -1.84
N SER A 705 -13.07 3.55 -1.45
CA SER A 705 -12.91 4.77 -2.26
C SER A 705 -11.66 5.58 -1.92
N GLY A 706 -11.00 5.32 -0.80
CA GLY A 706 -9.96 6.22 -0.30
C GLY A 706 -10.45 7.67 -0.13
N LYS A 707 -11.77 7.91 -0.33
CA LYS A 707 -12.45 9.16 -0.06
C LYS A 707 -13.21 9.01 1.24
N LYS A 708 -13.07 9.98 2.01
CA LYS A 708 -13.82 10.20 3.22
C LYS A 708 -15.06 10.99 2.94
#